data_448347a27fb75a51b87688d3d7f17611
#
_entry.id   448347a27fb75a51b87688d3d7f17611
#
_cell.length_a   1.000
_cell.length_b   1.000
_cell.length_c   1.000
_cell.angle_alpha   90.00
_cell.angle_beta   90.00
_cell.angle_gamma   90.00
#
_symmetry.space_group_name_H-M   'P 1'
#
loop_
_entity.id
_entity.type
_entity.pdbx_description
1 polymer ?
#
loop_
_entity_poly.entity_id
_entity_poly.type
_entity_poly.pdbx_seq_one_letter_code
_entity_poly.pdbx_strand_id
1 'polypeptide(L)'
;MKVLDLSCDVAGQFAAKLFAWGGAEVLRCADEQAGDDSLSLYLDARKQRAPASHLPALLETCDLVFTSFDRGHYSGLAAGLIIPDSKVLVTTSSYGTTGPYAAWRGGSLADWAAGGYLYITGDPAREPLSGPENMCAYAAGYTAAAGAEAALIDKMRSGAGRHLDISTMEAMLLLHQSTFARTAAGDLRRRTGRYTEVYPLTVLPCRGGHVSIGVVTDLEFDRLAIAIGKPELPLDPRFADKNVRWENRDALDAVLADYLMKRDADEIVTHMQAHGVAFSKVTSPQDITDNPQLAHRGYWEKASGGGLMPGDPLRHFHGFAQTDRTIPALGRPGDLPLSGVKVLDFTIFWAGPSATRTFADLGAEVIWVERPGSRLDTHIGPGAEATPADVMQHLYATKMYRGKQSIALDLEQANDRAVAHALAREAHIVVENFRPGVADKLGIGPTELAKINPALVYVSLSGWGADGPWAQWRSYGPSIEAASSIEGRTGYPGGEPLRLGHAFPDATGGLAGALAALRGLRNLLTTGQGGWYDIAQLEVYAAMSGEGILEATRHGRGIERIGNRSRFGALQGVFPCMGEDQWIAIRLENDADRACLAQIVGVAPGVLSEEIIAEYTQPKDKAQLGECLQRQGLQAFPVLDAHELAADPHLAARGYFLQVNAGERSHAMPGTPLVATPPMAIANQPAPRPGEHSAMIRSSLQVPS
;
A
#
# COMPACT_ATOMS: atom_id res chain seq x y z
N MET A 1 19.21 -5.66 -17.90
CA MET A 1 18.65 -6.65 -16.96
C MET A 1 17.51 -7.38 -17.66
N LYS A 2 17.54 -8.72 -17.59
CA LYS A 2 16.49 -9.58 -18.16
C LYS A 2 15.64 -10.21 -17.07
N VAL A 3 14.32 -10.11 -17.22
CA VAL A 3 13.33 -10.65 -16.29
C VAL A 3 12.49 -11.69 -17.03
N LEU A 4 12.30 -12.83 -16.40
CA LEU A 4 11.43 -13.89 -16.91
C LEU A 4 10.13 -13.91 -16.09
N ASP A 5 9.01 -13.69 -16.74
CA ASP A 5 7.68 -13.71 -16.12
C ASP A 5 6.97 -15.03 -16.46
N LEU A 6 6.87 -15.91 -15.48
CA LEU A 6 6.14 -17.18 -15.51
C LEU A 6 4.90 -17.14 -14.62
N SER A 7 4.52 -15.94 -14.11
CA SER A 7 3.43 -15.80 -13.16
C SER A 7 2.08 -16.12 -13.79
N CYS A 8 1.19 -16.77 -13.04
CA CYS A 8 -0.19 -17.03 -13.41
C CYS A 8 -1.18 -16.15 -12.63
N ASP A 9 -0.73 -15.49 -11.54
CA ASP A 9 -1.54 -14.56 -10.74
C ASP A 9 -1.27 -13.09 -11.10
N VAL A 10 -2.18 -12.22 -10.69
CA VAL A 10 -2.09 -10.77 -10.94
C VAL A 10 -0.90 -10.14 -10.22
N ALA A 11 -0.55 -10.60 -9.02
CA ALA A 11 0.52 -10.02 -8.20
C ALA A 11 1.88 -10.16 -8.87
N GLY A 12 2.23 -11.38 -9.32
CA GLY A 12 3.49 -11.64 -10.01
C GLY A 12 3.55 -10.95 -11.38
N GLN A 13 2.44 -10.99 -12.14
CA GLN A 13 2.36 -10.30 -13.43
C GLN A 13 2.51 -8.78 -13.29
N PHE A 14 1.91 -8.18 -12.26
CA PHE A 14 2.05 -6.76 -11.99
C PHE A 14 3.45 -6.39 -11.50
N ALA A 15 4.06 -7.22 -10.65
CA ALA A 15 5.46 -7.04 -10.26
C ALA A 15 6.39 -7.03 -11.48
N ALA A 16 6.24 -7.99 -12.39
CA ALA A 16 6.98 -8.05 -13.66
C ALA A 16 6.72 -6.81 -14.54
N LYS A 17 5.45 -6.30 -14.58
CA LYS A 17 5.11 -5.04 -15.27
C LYS A 17 5.85 -3.83 -14.69
N LEU A 18 5.98 -3.73 -13.36
CA LEU A 18 6.74 -2.68 -12.71
C LEU A 18 8.22 -2.68 -13.16
N PHE A 19 8.80 -3.86 -13.40
CA PHE A 19 10.13 -3.99 -13.99
C PHE A 19 10.17 -3.57 -15.46
N ALA A 20 9.14 -3.94 -16.26
CA ALA A 20 9.04 -3.52 -17.65
C ALA A 20 8.92 -1.99 -17.78
N TRP A 21 8.13 -1.36 -16.92
CA TRP A 21 8.06 0.09 -16.81
C TRP A 21 9.41 0.70 -16.43
N GLY A 22 10.16 0.07 -15.53
CA GLY A 22 11.52 0.48 -15.15
C GLY A 22 12.60 0.20 -16.22
N GLY A 23 12.24 -0.18 -17.45
CA GLY A 23 13.15 -0.37 -18.56
C GLY A 23 13.86 -1.73 -18.59
N ALA A 24 13.44 -2.72 -17.79
CA ALA A 24 13.93 -4.08 -17.91
C ALA A 24 13.35 -4.77 -19.16
N GLU A 25 14.13 -5.65 -19.77
CA GLU A 25 13.66 -6.58 -20.79
C GLU A 25 12.87 -7.70 -20.10
N VAL A 26 11.52 -7.60 -20.14
CA VAL A 26 10.63 -8.58 -19.50
C VAL A 26 10.07 -9.52 -20.55
N LEU A 27 10.39 -10.82 -20.40
CA LEU A 27 9.96 -11.89 -21.26
C LEU A 27 8.83 -12.68 -20.59
N ARG A 28 7.62 -12.51 -21.08
CA ARG A 28 6.44 -13.25 -20.65
C ARG A 28 6.41 -14.60 -21.33
N CYS A 29 6.56 -15.67 -20.56
CA CYS A 29 6.42 -17.04 -21.04
C CYS A 29 5.22 -17.69 -20.35
N ALA A 30 4.19 -18.04 -21.12
CA ALA A 30 2.96 -18.63 -20.63
C ALA A 30 2.44 -19.64 -21.65
N ASP A 31 1.72 -20.65 -21.17
CA ASP A 31 1.08 -21.68 -22.02
C ASP A 31 -0.10 -21.12 -22.81
N GLU A 32 -0.73 -20.07 -22.28
CA GLU A 32 -1.94 -19.46 -22.85
C GLU A 32 -1.61 -18.42 -23.93
N GLN A 33 -2.52 -18.28 -24.90
CA GLN A 33 -2.45 -17.17 -25.86
C GLN A 33 -2.67 -15.83 -25.15
N ALA A 34 -2.23 -14.73 -25.79
CA ALA A 34 -2.48 -13.40 -25.28
C ALA A 34 -3.98 -13.17 -25.09
N GLY A 35 -4.41 -12.85 -23.87
CA GLY A 35 -5.76 -12.39 -23.62
C GLY A 35 -6.02 -11.04 -24.31
N ASP A 36 -7.24 -10.83 -24.78
CA ASP A 36 -7.71 -9.54 -25.33
C ASP A 36 -8.62 -8.79 -24.32
N ASP A 37 -8.76 -9.31 -23.11
CA ASP A 37 -9.45 -8.66 -22.01
C ASP A 37 -8.61 -7.54 -21.40
N SER A 38 -9.26 -6.59 -20.74
CA SER A 38 -8.62 -5.39 -20.20
C SER A 38 -7.55 -5.70 -19.14
N LEU A 39 -7.69 -6.78 -18.37
CA LEU A 39 -6.71 -7.19 -17.38
C LEU A 39 -5.42 -7.70 -18.04
N SER A 40 -5.56 -8.63 -18.99
CA SER A 40 -4.43 -9.18 -19.76
C SER A 40 -3.69 -8.08 -20.52
N LEU A 41 -4.40 -7.21 -21.22
CA LEU A 41 -3.81 -6.08 -21.94
C LEU A 41 -3.07 -5.12 -21.01
N TYR A 42 -3.63 -4.86 -19.82
CA TYR A 42 -2.98 -4.00 -18.84
C TYR A 42 -1.70 -4.63 -18.29
N LEU A 43 -1.77 -5.88 -17.85
CA LEU A 43 -0.64 -6.57 -17.21
C LEU A 43 0.50 -6.91 -18.20
N ASP A 44 0.18 -7.24 -19.44
CA ASP A 44 1.18 -7.61 -20.45
C ASP A 44 1.78 -6.40 -21.21
N ALA A 45 1.25 -5.21 -21.00
CA ALA A 45 1.78 -4.01 -21.64
C ALA A 45 3.27 -3.83 -21.34
N ARG A 46 4.05 -3.55 -22.40
CA ARG A 46 5.53 -3.43 -22.40
C ARG A 46 6.33 -4.72 -22.13
N LYS A 47 5.66 -5.88 -21.99
CA LYS A 47 6.34 -7.17 -21.96
C LYS A 47 6.44 -7.77 -23.37
N GLN A 48 7.48 -8.56 -23.61
CA GLN A 48 7.64 -9.33 -24.83
C GLN A 48 7.22 -10.79 -24.56
N ARG A 49 6.48 -11.39 -25.46
CA ARG A 49 6.11 -12.80 -25.36
C ARG A 49 7.22 -13.69 -25.90
N ALA A 50 7.53 -14.75 -25.18
CA ALA A 50 8.48 -15.78 -25.57
C ALA A 50 7.81 -17.16 -25.61
N PRO A 51 8.09 -17.99 -26.62
CA PRO A 51 7.58 -19.37 -26.67
C PRO A 51 8.09 -20.21 -25.49
N ALA A 52 7.28 -21.14 -24.99
CA ALA A 52 7.67 -22.07 -23.92
C ALA A 52 8.92 -22.90 -24.27
N SER A 53 9.15 -23.20 -25.56
CA SER A 53 10.34 -23.91 -26.03
C SER A 53 11.66 -23.17 -25.78
N HIS A 54 11.62 -21.85 -25.57
CA HIS A 54 12.81 -21.05 -25.26
C HIS A 54 13.13 -21.00 -23.76
N LEU A 55 12.27 -21.56 -22.90
CA LEU A 55 12.36 -21.45 -21.43
C LEU A 55 13.73 -21.88 -20.86
N PRO A 56 14.36 -22.99 -21.28
CA PRO A 56 15.70 -23.37 -20.79
C PRO A 56 16.76 -22.29 -21.04
N ALA A 57 16.81 -21.75 -22.26
CA ALA A 57 17.78 -20.69 -22.63
C ALA A 57 17.49 -19.36 -21.93
N LEU A 58 16.21 -19.06 -21.67
CA LEU A 58 15.80 -17.87 -20.93
C LEU A 58 16.21 -17.97 -19.46
N LEU A 59 16.06 -19.13 -18.83
CA LEU A 59 16.50 -19.37 -17.46
C LEU A 59 18.02 -19.22 -17.29
N GLU A 60 18.81 -19.59 -18.30
CA GLU A 60 20.26 -19.38 -18.25
C GLU A 60 20.61 -17.89 -18.23
N THR A 61 19.93 -17.08 -19.02
CA THR A 61 20.30 -15.68 -19.30
C THR A 61 19.58 -14.63 -18.47
N CYS A 62 18.45 -14.96 -17.81
CA CYS A 62 17.71 -14.00 -16.98
C CYS A 62 18.40 -13.74 -15.63
N ASP A 63 18.11 -12.59 -15.03
CA ASP A 63 18.58 -12.19 -13.71
C ASP A 63 17.55 -12.48 -12.62
N LEU A 64 16.27 -12.36 -12.97
CA LEU A 64 15.11 -12.41 -12.09
C LEU A 64 14.01 -13.26 -12.74
N VAL A 65 13.35 -14.09 -11.95
CA VAL A 65 12.20 -14.91 -12.35
C VAL A 65 11.02 -14.64 -11.44
N PHE A 66 9.85 -14.35 -12.00
CA PHE A 66 8.58 -14.32 -11.29
C PHE A 66 7.79 -15.58 -11.55
N THR A 67 7.23 -16.17 -10.50
CA THR A 67 6.39 -17.38 -10.53
C THR A 67 5.18 -17.22 -9.61
N SER A 68 4.18 -18.08 -9.76
CA SER A 68 3.03 -18.16 -8.88
C SER A 68 2.90 -19.51 -8.21
N PHE A 69 2.31 -19.53 -7.03
CA PHE A 69 2.03 -20.73 -6.25
C PHE A 69 0.58 -20.74 -5.79
N ASP A 70 -0.12 -21.83 -6.05
CA ASP A 70 -1.53 -22.02 -5.68
C ASP A 70 -1.77 -23.49 -5.32
N ARG A 71 -2.62 -23.73 -4.34
CA ARG A 71 -3.05 -25.07 -3.93
C ARG A 71 -1.91 -26.05 -3.67
N GLY A 72 -0.80 -25.57 -3.09
CA GLY A 72 0.33 -26.40 -2.70
C GLY A 72 1.37 -26.71 -3.80
N HIS A 73 1.26 -26.08 -4.98
CA HIS A 73 2.21 -26.31 -6.07
C HIS A 73 2.47 -25.05 -6.92
N TYR A 74 3.59 -25.02 -7.61
CA TYR A 74 3.87 -23.98 -8.59
C TYR A 74 2.93 -24.08 -9.78
N SER A 75 2.47 -22.94 -10.28
CA SER A 75 1.49 -22.83 -11.35
C SER A 75 2.11 -22.70 -12.73
N GLY A 76 1.40 -23.11 -13.78
CA GLY A 76 1.79 -22.95 -15.18
C GLY A 76 3.15 -23.59 -15.50
N LEU A 77 3.93 -22.92 -16.33
CA LEU A 77 5.24 -23.40 -16.78
C LEU A 77 6.29 -23.52 -15.66
N ALA A 78 6.05 -22.93 -14.49
CA ALA A 78 6.94 -23.07 -13.33
C ALA A 78 6.82 -24.45 -12.65
N ALA A 79 5.74 -25.20 -12.91
CA ALA A 79 5.53 -26.52 -12.34
C ALA A 79 6.63 -27.49 -12.77
N GLY A 80 7.37 -28.01 -11.79
CA GLY A 80 8.47 -28.96 -12.03
C GLY A 80 9.77 -28.34 -12.56
N LEU A 81 9.88 -27.00 -12.67
CA LEU A 81 11.14 -26.36 -13.04
C LEU A 81 12.11 -26.32 -11.85
N ILE A 82 13.39 -26.54 -12.15
CA ILE A 82 14.50 -26.27 -11.24
C ILE A 82 15.09 -24.92 -11.65
N ILE A 83 14.89 -23.91 -10.81
CA ILE A 83 15.45 -22.57 -11.02
C ILE A 83 16.80 -22.52 -10.29
N PRO A 84 17.89 -22.12 -10.97
CA PRO A 84 19.22 -22.09 -10.37
C PRO A 84 19.30 -21.12 -9.19
N ASP A 85 20.00 -21.49 -8.11
CA ASP A 85 20.22 -20.67 -6.90
C ASP A 85 20.94 -19.33 -7.18
N SER A 86 21.55 -19.20 -8.34
CA SER A 86 22.18 -17.95 -8.80
C SER A 86 21.16 -16.91 -9.28
N LYS A 87 19.89 -17.28 -9.43
CA LYS A 87 18.81 -16.38 -9.87
C LYS A 87 18.08 -15.80 -8.68
N VAL A 88 17.56 -14.59 -8.82
CA VAL A 88 16.53 -14.09 -7.91
C VAL A 88 15.21 -14.70 -8.36
N LEU A 89 14.57 -15.45 -7.48
CA LEU A 89 13.26 -16.04 -7.69
C LEU A 89 12.25 -15.34 -6.79
N VAL A 90 11.15 -14.88 -7.36
CA VAL A 90 10.02 -14.32 -6.61
C VAL A 90 8.79 -15.17 -6.89
N THR A 91 8.25 -15.78 -5.86
CA THR A 91 7.00 -16.55 -5.91
C THR A 91 5.91 -15.75 -5.22
N THR A 92 4.83 -15.50 -5.94
CA THR A 92 3.63 -14.84 -5.40
C THR A 92 2.51 -15.84 -5.17
N SER A 93 1.69 -15.62 -4.14
CA SER A 93 0.53 -16.44 -3.82
C SER A 93 -0.39 -15.71 -2.86
N SER A 94 -1.62 -16.20 -2.67
CA SER A 94 -2.53 -15.62 -1.66
C SER A 94 -2.00 -15.80 -0.23
N TYR A 95 -1.43 -16.98 0.08
CA TYR A 95 -1.08 -17.34 1.46
C TYR A 95 0.39 -17.69 1.70
N GLY A 96 1.25 -17.64 0.68
CA GLY A 96 2.64 -18.10 0.76
C GLY A 96 2.79 -19.58 0.42
N THR A 97 4.07 -20.01 0.29
CA THR A 97 4.42 -21.39 -0.10
C THR A 97 4.48 -22.36 1.09
N THR A 98 4.37 -21.84 2.31
CA THR A 98 4.47 -22.60 3.56
C THR A 98 3.33 -22.28 4.52
N GLY A 99 3.15 -23.11 5.55
CA GLY A 99 2.11 -22.92 6.56
C GLY A 99 0.77 -23.60 6.23
N PRO A 100 -0.18 -23.62 7.17
CA PRO A 100 -1.45 -24.36 7.02
C PRO A 100 -2.29 -24.02 5.79
N TYR A 101 -2.24 -22.76 5.31
CA TYR A 101 -3.06 -22.32 4.17
C TYR A 101 -2.33 -22.40 2.82
N ALA A 102 -1.09 -22.90 2.78
CA ALA A 102 -0.32 -22.99 1.52
C ALA A 102 -1.04 -23.83 0.44
N ALA A 103 -1.84 -24.82 0.85
CA ALA A 103 -2.66 -25.63 -0.05
C ALA A 103 -4.07 -25.08 -0.31
N TRP A 104 -4.43 -23.94 0.27
CA TRP A 104 -5.73 -23.29 0.06
C TRP A 104 -5.76 -22.53 -1.27
N ARG A 105 -6.95 -22.49 -1.85
CA ARG A 105 -7.21 -21.70 -3.05
C ARG A 105 -7.51 -20.26 -2.65
N GLY A 106 -6.69 -19.34 -3.10
CA GLY A 106 -6.87 -17.91 -2.87
C GLY A 106 -7.46 -17.18 -4.07
N GLY A 107 -7.47 -15.88 -4.02
CA GLY A 107 -7.90 -14.96 -5.07
C GLY A 107 -8.76 -13.81 -4.55
N SER A 108 -8.98 -12.82 -5.37
CA SER A 108 -9.55 -11.50 -5.09
C SER A 108 -10.35 -11.35 -3.78
N LEU A 109 -11.56 -11.91 -3.69
CA LEU A 109 -12.43 -11.72 -2.50
C LEU A 109 -11.87 -12.42 -1.24
N ALA A 110 -11.27 -13.60 -1.40
CA ALA A 110 -10.61 -14.31 -0.31
C ALA A 110 -9.38 -13.55 0.21
N ASP A 111 -8.63 -12.87 -0.66
CA ASP A 111 -7.49 -12.04 -0.29
C ASP A 111 -7.91 -10.79 0.51
N TRP A 112 -9.06 -10.18 0.15
CA TRP A 112 -9.65 -9.10 0.94
C TRP A 112 -10.03 -9.56 2.36
N ALA A 113 -10.58 -10.78 2.48
CA ALA A 113 -10.93 -11.38 3.78
C ALA A 113 -9.68 -11.69 4.60
N ALA A 114 -8.71 -12.39 4.02
CA ALA A 114 -7.46 -12.79 4.65
C ALA A 114 -6.59 -11.60 5.06
N GLY A 115 -6.61 -10.53 4.26
CA GLY A 115 -5.94 -9.28 4.57
C GLY A 115 -6.60 -8.42 5.65
N GLY A 116 -7.78 -8.83 6.17
CA GLY A 116 -8.49 -8.14 7.26
C GLY A 116 -9.23 -6.85 6.86
N TYR A 117 -9.12 -6.43 5.60
CA TYR A 117 -9.79 -5.20 5.13
C TYR A 117 -11.30 -5.36 4.96
N LEU A 118 -11.79 -6.57 4.66
CA LEU A 118 -13.24 -6.81 4.62
C LEU A 118 -13.90 -6.45 5.95
N TYR A 119 -13.32 -6.87 7.08
CA TYR A 119 -13.93 -6.63 8.39
C TYR A 119 -14.10 -5.14 8.71
N ILE A 120 -13.20 -4.29 8.25
CA ILE A 120 -13.18 -2.85 8.57
C ILE A 120 -13.77 -1.97 7.46
N THR A 121 -14.27 -2.54 6.35
CA THR A 121 -14.81 -1.80 5.20
C THR A 121 -16.31 -2.08 5.04
N GLY A 122 -17.09 -1.04 4.79
CA GLY A 122 -18.53 -1.13 4.54
C GLY A 122 -19.40 -0.55 5.65
N ASP A 123 -20.71 -0.71 5.48
CA ASP A 123 -21.73 -0.26 6.44
C ASP A 123 -21.82 -1.25 7.61
N PRO A 124 -21.83 -0.79 8.88
CA PRO A 124 -21.95 -1.68 10.03
C PRO A 124 -23.27 -2.48 10.08
N ALA A 125 -24.33 -2.00 9.43
CA ALA A 125 -25.62 -2.67 9.36
C ALA A 125 -25.73 -3.70 8.21
N ARG A 126 -24.67 -3.83 7.38
CA ARG A 126 -24.67 -4.69 6.19
C ARG A 126 -23.50 -5.68 6.21
N GLU A 127 -23.44 -6.50 5.18
CA GLU A 127 -22.30 -7.38 4.92
C GLU A 127 -20.98 -6.55 4.75
N PRO A 128 -19.82 -7.07 5.20
CA PRO A 128 -18.53 -6.49 4.90
C PRO A 128 -18.34 -6.25 3.40
N LEU A 129 -17.64 -5.18 3.02
CA LEU A 129 -17.48 -4.74 1.64
C LEU A 129 -16.02 -4.85 1.20
N SER A 130 -15.77 -5.44 0.04
CA SER A 130 -14.47 -5.40 -0.63
C SER A 130 -14.28 -4.10 -1.41
N GLY A 131 -13.03 -3.73 -1.64
CA GLY A 131 -12.68 -2.80 -2.71
C GLY A 131 -12.76 -3.45 -4.09
N PRO A 132 -12.35 -2.73 -5.15
CA PRO A 132 -12.27 -3.28 -6.50
C PRO A 132 -11.42 -4.57 -6.57
N GLU A 133 -11.81 -5.47 -7.49
CA GLU A 133 -11.07 -6.71 -7.72
C GLU A 133 -9.59 -6.42 -8.02
N ASN A 134 -8.71 -7.35 -7.67
CA ASN A 134 -7.26 -7.32 -7.90
C ASN A 134 -6.44 -6.31 -7.07
N MET A 135 -7.04 -5.40 -6.32
CA MET A 135 -6.26 -4.42 -5.53
C MET A 135 -5.30 -5.07 -4.53
N CYS A 136 -5.73 -6.17 -3.88
CA CYS A 136 -4.85 -6.95 -2.98
C CYS A 136 -3.63 -7.49 -3.73
N ALA A 137 -3.85 -8.02 -4.92
CA ALA A 137 -2.79 -8.54 -5.78
C ALA A 137 -1.84 -7.43 -6.27
N TYR A 138 -2.34 -6.24 -6.58
CA TYR A 138 -1.48 -5.09 -6.92
C TYR A 138 -0.61 -4.65 -5.75
N ALA A 139 -1.15 -4.63 -4.54
CA ALA A 139 -0.36 -4.32 -3.33
C ALA A 139 0.74 -5.36 -3.08
N ALA A 140 0.41 -6.65 -3.24
CA ALA A 140 1.40 -7.74 -3.19
C ALA A 140 2.44 -7.61 -4.32
N GLY A 141 2.04 -7.16 -5.51
CA GLY A 141 2.93 -6.90 -6.65
C GLY A 141 3.94 -5.78 -6.38
N TYR A 142 3.55 -4.67 -5.75
CA TYR A 142 4.48 -3.64 -5.28
C TYR A 142 5.46 -4.21 -4.24
N THR A 143 4.97 -5.01 -3.30
CA THR A 143 5.80 -5.69 -2.29
C THR A 143 6.81 -6.63 -2.94
N ALA A 144 6.36 -7.44 -3.90
CA ALA A 144 7.18 -8.37 -4.66
C ALA A 144 8.27 -7.66 -5.46
N ALA A 145 7.92 -6.55 -6.12
CA ALA A 145 8.87 -5.75 -6.87
C ALA A 145 9.93 -5.08 -5.98
N ALA A 146 9.53 -4.52 -4.84
CA ALA A 146 10.47 -3.94 -3.87
C ALA A 146 11.41 -5.01 -3.29
N GLY A 147 10.88 -6.17 -2.93
CA GLY A 147 11.67 -7.31 -2.47
C GLY A 147 12.65 -7.82 -3.54
N ALA A 148 12.21 -7.90 -4.80
CA ALA A 148 13.05 -8.28 -5.92
C ALA A 148 14.22 -7.31 -6.15
N GLU A 149 13.98 -5.99 -6.11
CA GLU A 149 15.06 -4.99 -6.21
C GLU A 149 16.08 -5.14 -5.07
N ALA A 150 15.62 -5.36 -3.84
CA ALA A 150 16.52 -5.59 -2.69
C ALA A 150 17.36 -6.87 -2.87
N ALA A 151 16.76 -7.95 -3.35
CA ALA A 151 17.45 -9.20 -3.65
C ALA A 151 18.45 -9.06 -4.81
N LEU A 152 18.13 -8.26 -5.83
CA LEU A 152 19.06 -7.95 -6.93
C LEU A 152 20.27 -7.14 -6.44
N ILE A 153 20.06 -6.18 -5.53
CA ILE A 153 21.15 -5.44 -4.88
C ILE A 153 22.05 -6.41 -4.09
N ASP A 154 21.47 -7.32 -3.33
CA ASP A 154 22.22 -8.34 -2.61
C ASP A 154 23.02 -9.26 -3.54
N LYS A 155 22.40 -9.69 -4.64
CA LYS A 155 23.07 -10.51 -5.67
C LYS A 155 24.29 -9.80 -6.28
N MET A 156 24.23 -8.48 -6.50
CA MET A 156 25.39 -7.73 -7.01
C MET A 156 26.59 -7.80 -6.08
N ARG A 157 26.35 -7.95 -4.78
CA ARG A 157 27.38 -8.07 -3.74
C ARG A 157 27.84 -9.51 -3.52
N SER A 158 26.87 -10.45 -3.40
CA SER A 158 27.11 -11.83 -3.00
C SER A 158 27.40 -12.78 -4.18
N GLY A 159 26.92 -12.43 -5.38
CA GLY A 159 26.87 -13.32 -6.53
C GLY A 159 25.78 -14.41 -6.45
N ALA A 160 25.11 -14.55 -5.29
CA ALA A 160 24.06 -15.54 -5.06
C ALA A 160 22.66 -14.94 -5.25
N GLY A 161 21.73 -15.72 -5.74
CA GLY A 161 20.31 -15.37 -5.78
C GLY A 161 19.62 -15.58 -4.43
N ARG A 162 18.35 -15.22 -4.38
CA ARG A 162 17.44 -15.48 -3.26
C ARG A 162 16.09 -15.92 -3.78
N HIS A 163 15.42 -16.77 -3.04
CA HIS A 163 14.01 -17.08 -3.26
C HIS A 163 13.14 -16.28 -2.30
N LEU A 164 12.29 -15.41 -2.85
CA LEU A 164 11.29 -14.64 -2.10
C LEU A 164 9.93 -15.35 -2.21
N ASP A 165 9.27 -15.50 -1.07
CA ASP A 165 7.92 -16.05 -0.91
C ASP A 165 7.00 -14.91 -0.46
N ILE A 166 6.25 -14.31 -1.39
CA ILE A 166 5.40 -13.15 -1.16
C ILE A 166 3.94 -13.60 -1.05
N SER A 167 3.41 -13.49 0.15
CA SER A 167 2.01 -13.75 0.46
C SER A 167 1.18 -12.48 0.33
N THR A 168 0.08 -12.53 -0.44
CA THR A 168 -0.88 -11.42 -0.55
C THR A 168 -1.50 -11.11 0.82
N MET A 169 -1.84 -12.13 1.62
CA MET A 169 -2.32 -11.95 2.99
C MET A 169 -1.36 -11.11 3.83
N GLU A 170 -0.08 -11.45 3.86
CA GLU A 170 0.94 -10.72 4.63
C GLU A 170 1.18 -9.31 4.09
N ALA A 171 1.21 -9.16 2.76
CA ALA A 171 1.33 -7.86 2.12
C ALA A 171 0.18 -6.92 2.50
N MET A 172 -1.06 -7.44 2.50
CA MET A 172 -2.25 -6.67 2.91
C MET A 172 -2.21 -6.31 4.40
N LEU A 173 -1.80 -7.23 5.28
CA LEU A 173 -1.68 -6.97 6.71
C LEU A 173 -0.65 -5.87 7.02
N LEU A 174 0.41 -5.75 6.22
CA LEU A 174 1.37 -4.66 6.33
C LEU A 174 0.73 -3.29 6.12
N LEU A 175 -0.30 -3.18 5.27
CA LEU A 175 -0.97 -1.92 4.94
C LEU A 175 -1.81 -1.35 6.09
N HIS A 176 -2.20 -2.17 7.09
CA HIS A 176 -2.89 -1.68 8.28
C HIS A 176 -1.99 -0.77 9.11
N GLN A 177 -2.22 0.53 9.09
CA GLN A 177 -1.35 1.50 9.76
C GLN A 177 -1.52 1.52 11.29
N SER A 178 -2.76 1.54 11.78
CA SER A 178 -3.06 1.64 13.22
C SER A 178 -3.98 0.53 13.76
N THR A 179 -4.55 -0.33 12.92
CA THR A 179 -5.58 -1.30 13.31
C THR A 179 -5.13 -2.19 14.46
N PHE A 180 -3.95 -2.81 14.35
CA PHE A 180 -3.43 -3.70 15.39
C PHE A 180 -3.04 -2.96 16.68
N ALA A 181 -2.48 -1.76 16.58
CA ALA A 181 -2.15 -0.94 17.74
C ALA A 181 -3.41 -0.50 18.51
N ARG A 182 -4.48 -0.12 17.80
CA ARG A 182 -5.78 0.19 18.40
C ARG A 182 -6.42 -1.02 19.06
N THR A 183 -6.44 -2.14 18.36
CA THR A 183 -6.99 -3.39 18.86
C THR A 183 -6.24 -3.85 20.13
N ALA A 184 -4.92 -3.74 20.17
CA ALA A 184 -4.11 -4.02 21.36
C ALA A 184 -4.44 -3.09 22.54
N ALA A 185 -4.87 -1.87 22.27
CA ALA A 185 -5.35 -0.89 23.25
C ALA A 185 -6.81 -1.11 23.67
N GLY A 186 -7.48 -2.17 23.19
CA GLY A 186 -8.88 -2.47 23.50
C GLY A 186 -9.92 -1.80 22.59
N ASP A 187 -9.47 -1.15 21.53
CA ASP A 187 -10.32 -0.48 20.56
C ASP A 187 -10.33 -1.28 19.24
N LEU A 188 -11.15 -2.32 19.18
CA LEU A 188 -11.32 -3.15 17.99
C LEU A 188 -11.95 -2.32 16.86
N ARG A 189 -11.16 -2.12 15.80
CA ARG A 189 -11.63 -1.40 14.62
C ARG A 189 -12.71 -2.20 13.89
N ARG A 190 -13.86 -1.57 13.66
CA ARG A 190 -15.00 -2.12 12.93
C ARG A 190 -15.33 -1.25 11.71
N ARG A 191 -16.25 -1.72 10.90
CA ARG A 191 -16.86 -0.94 9.82
C ARG A 191 -17.59 0.27 10.38
N THR A 192 -17.43 1.43 9.76
CA THR A 192 -18.07 2.69 10.15
C THR A 192 -18.79 3.38 8.99
N GLY A 193 -18.97 2.69 7.88
CA GLY A 193 -19.54 3.25 6.65
C GLY A 193 -18.62 4.31 6.05
N ARG A 194 -19.18 5.46 5.74
CA ARG A 194 -18.44 6.62 5.21
C ARG A 194 -17.66 7.41 6.26
N TYR A 195 -17.85 7.12 7.55
CA TYR A 195 -17.26 7.88 8.64
C TYR A 195 -15.89 7.36 9.06
N THR A 196 -15.13 8.22 9.71
CA THR A 196 -13.93 7.86 10.48
C THR A 196 -13.98 8.54 11.84
N GLU A 197 -13.21 8.02 12.78
CA GLU A 197 -13.15 8.58 14.15
C GLU A 197 -12.54 9.98 14.20
N VAL A 198 -11.88 10.41 13.15
CA VAL A 198 -11.45 11.81 12.95
C VAL A 198 -12.45 12.46 12.02
N TYR A 199 -13.27 13.36 12.53
CA TYR A 199 -14.37 13.95 11.78
C TYR A 199 -14.23 15.47 11.62
N PRO A 200 -14.50 16.01 10.39
CA PRO A 200 -14.93 15.35 9.16
C PRO A 200 -13.76 14.84 8.29
N LEU A 201 -13.60 13.51 8.27
CA LEU A 201 -12.80 12.79 7.31
C LEU A 201 -13.74 11.75 6.66
N THR A 202 -14.48 12.16 5.62
CA THR A 202 -15.66 11.46 5.12
C THR A 202 -15.92 11.76 3.64
N VAL A 203 -16.91 11.06 3.06
CA VAL A 203 -17.47 11.33 1.73
C VAL A 203 -18.89 11.85 1.87
N LEU A 204 -19.18 12.97 1.23
CA LEU A 204 -20.50 13.57 1.24
C LEU A 204 -21.01 13.87 -0.17
N PRO A 205 -22.34 13.78 -0.40
CA PRO A 205 -22.94 14.16 -1.67
C PRO A 205 -22.86 15.68 -1.91
N CYS A 206 -22.77 16.05 -3.16
CA CYS A 206 -22.89 17.42 -3.66
C CYS A 206 -23.77 17.44 -4.90
N ARG A 207 -23.99 18.60 -5.51
CA ARG A 207 -24.77 18.69 -6.75
C ARG A 207 -24.08 17.87 -7.85
N GLY A 208 -24.72 16.79 -8.27
CA GLY A 208 -24.27 15.95 -9.39
C GLY A 208 -23.12 15.00 -9.09
N GLY A 209 -22.76 14.77 -7.82
CA GLY A 209 -21.69 13.84 -7.46
C GLY A 209 -21.37 13.78 -5.98
N HIS A 210 -20.11 13.49 -5.66
CA HIS A 210 -19.62 13.37 -4.28
C HIS A 210 -18.25 14.03 -4.13
N VAL A 211 -17.95 14.49 -2.92
CA VAL A 211 -16.65 15.00 -2.52
C VAL A 211 -16.13 14.26 -1.30
N SER A 212 -14.84 13.95 -1.33
CA SER A 212 -14.09 13.47 -0.16
C SER A 212 -13.55 14.67 0.61
N ILE A 213 -13.74 14.67 1.93
CA ILE A 213 -13.36 15.72 2.86
C ILE A 213 -12.23 15.20 3.73
N GLY A 214 -11.14 15.96 3.84
CA GLY A 214 -9.98 15.66 4.68
C GLY A 214 -9.70 16.77 5.68
N VAL A 215 -10.31 16.70 6.87
CA VAL A 215 -10.04 17.61 7.99
C VAL A 215 -9.55 16.77 9.16
N VAL A 216 -8.28 16.92 9.53
CA VAL A 216 -7.61 16.10 10.55
C VAL A 216 -7.26 16.92 11.78
N THR A 217 -6.98 18.21 11.60
CA THR A 217 -6.57 19.14 12.67
C THR A 217 -7.65 20.21 12.94
N ASP A 218 -7.65 20.78 14.14
CA ASP A 218 -8.59 21.87 14.48
C ASP A 218 -8.35 23.11 13.61
N LEU A 219 -7.10 23.41 13.26
CA LEU A 219 -6.78 24.49 12.31
C LEU A 219 -7.40 24.27 10.92
N GLU A 220 -7.48 23.04 10.45
CA GLU A 220 -8.16 22.72 9.18
C GLU A 220 -9.68 22.84 9.32
N PHE A 221 -10.22 22.53 10.50
CA PHE A 221 -11.64 22.74 10.79
C PHE A 221 -12.00 24.24 10.81
N ASP A 222 -11.16 25.08 11.42
CA ASP A 222 -11.33 26.55 11.38
C ASP A 222 -11.34 27.06 9.93
N ARG A 223 -10.43 26.57 9.09
CA ARG A 223 -10.39 26.92 7.67
C ARG A 223 -11.63 26.45 6.92
N LEU A 224 -12.10 25.24 7.18
CA LEU A 224 -13.35 24.72 6.63
C LEU A 224 -14.53 25.61 7.00
N ALA A 225 -14.65 25.98 8.27
CA ALA A 225 -15.71 26.84 8.78
C ALA A 225 -15.71 28.22 8.08
N ILE A 226 -14.54 28.81 7.92
CA ILE A 226 -14.38 30.07 7.16
C ILE A 226 -14.78 29.87 5.69
N ALA A 227 -14.32 28.80 5.04
CA ALA A 227 -14.58 28.54 3.62
C ALA A 227 -16.06 28.33 3.31
N ILE A 228 -16.83 27.72 4.23
CA ILE A 228 -18.28 27.55 4.05
C ILE A 228 -19.10 28.76 4.53
N GLY A 229 -18.45 29.83 4.99
CA GLY A 229 -19.10 31.05 5.47
C GLY A 229 -19.74 30.93 6.86
N LYS A 230 -19.24 30.03 7.70
CA LYS A 230 -19.72 29.78 9.06
C LYS A 230 -18.58 29.78 10.10
N PRO A 231 -17.84 30.91 10.25
CA PRO A 231 -16.66 30.99 11.11
C PRO A 231 -16.97 30.75 12.60
N GLU A 232 -18.24 30.77 13.00
CA GLU A 232 -18.70 30.48 14.35
C GLU A 232 -18.71 28.98 14.70
N LEU A 233 -18.64 28.06 13.73
CA LEU A 233 -18.73 26.62 13.98
C LEU A 233 -17.73 26.09 15.02
N PRO A 234 -16.44 26.50 15.02
CA PRO A 234 -15.51 26.06 16.05
C PRO A 234 -15.82 26.51 17.46
N LEU A 235 -16.70 27.52 17.60
CA LEU A 235 -17.16 28.03 18.90
C LEU A 235 -18.40 27.27 19.41
N ASP A 236 -19.05 26.49 18.57
CA ASP A 236 -20.17 25.65 18.98
C ASP A 236 -19.64 24.45 19.79
N PRO A 237 -20.12 24.27 21.06
CA PRO A 237 -19.64 23.16 21.90
C PRO A 237 -19.77 21.77 21.26
N ARG A 238 -20.69 21.59 20.30
CA ARG A 238 -20.87 20.33 19.59
C ARG A 238 -19.73 20.03 18.60
N PHE A 239 -18.90 21.03 18.24
CA PHE A 239 -17.87 20.92 17.21
C PHE A 239 -16.50 21.41 17.70
N ALA A 240 -16.33 21.67 18.99
CA ALA A 240 -15.14 22.30 19.56
C ALA A 240 -13.84 21.50 19.35
N ASP A 241 -13.92 20.16 19.36
CA ASP A 241 -12.78 19.29 19.12
C ASP A 241 -13.17 18.07 18.28
N LYS A 242 -12.16 17.32 17.81
CA LYS A 242 -12.35 16.17 16.91
C LYS A 242 -13.23 15.05 17.49
N ASN A 243 -13.19 14.81 18.82
CA ASN A 243 -13.95 13.73 19.46
C ASN A 243 -15.43 14.13 19.55
N VAL A 244 -15.68 15.36 20.00
CA VAL A 244 -17.04 15.91 20.06
C VAL A 244 -17.65 16.05 18.67
N ARG A 245 -16.87 16.41 17.65
CA ARG A 245 -17.33 16.39 16.24
C ARG A 245 -17.77 15.00 15.79
N TRP A 246 -17.02 13.96 16.19
CA TRP A 246 -17.41 12.58 15.90
C TRP A 246 -18.74 12.19 16.53
N GLU A 247 -18.97 12.56 17.78
CA GLU A 247 -20.24 12.31 18.49
C GLU A 247 -21.42 13.05 17.84
N ASN A 248 -21.18 14.26 17.34
CA ASN A 248 -22.18 15.13 16.71
C ASN A 248 -22.11 15.16 15.18
N ARG A 249 -21.56 14.10 14.55
CA ARG A 249 -21.31 14.05 13.11
C ARG A 249 -22.54 14.29 12.24
N ASP A 250 -23.72 13.80 12.66
CA ASP A 250 -24.95 13.97 11.88
C ASP A 250 -25.40 15.44 11.85
N ALA A 251 -25.18 16.17 12.95
CA ALA A 251 -25.45 17.61 13.01
C ALA A 251 -24.46 18.39 12.12
N LEU A 252 -23.20 17.99 12.09
CA LEU A 252 -22.21 18.62 11.23
C LEU A 252 -22.45 18.28 9.74
N ASP A 253 -22.87 17.04 9.43
CA ASP A 253 -23.30 16.65 8.08
C ASP A 253 -24.42 17.54 7.55
N ALA A 254 -25.42 17.85 8.37
CA ALA A 254 -26.51 18.72 7.97
C ALA A 254 -26.01 20.15 7.64
N VAL A 255 -25.04 20.65 8.39
CA VAL A 255 -24.40 21.95 8.11
C VAL A 255 -23.61 21.92 6.81
N LEU A 256 -22.84 20.86 6.57
CA LEU A 256 -22.03 20.69 5.36
C LEU A 256 -22.92 20.48 4.14
N ALA A 257 -23.98 19.69 4.24
CA ALA A 257 -24.92 19.41 3.15
C ALA A 257 -25.58 20.70 2.62
N ASP A 258 -25.94 21.67 3.48
CA ASP A 258 -26.49 22.96 3.07
C ASP A 258 -25.54 23.74 2.14
N TYR A 259 -24.23 23.60 2.34
CA TYR A 259 -23.22 24.20 1.47
C TYR A 259 -22.97 23.38 0.21
N LEU A 260 -22.80 22.05 0.35
CA LEU A 260 -22.36 21.15 -0.71
C LEU A 260 -23.42 20.93 -1.79
N MET A 261 -24.69 20.74 -1.40
CA MET A 261 -25.79 20.47 -2.35
C MET A 261 -26.12 21.63 -3.30
N LYS A 262 -25.61 22.82 -3.03
CA LYS A 262 -25.79 24.01 -3.87
C LYS A 262 -24.73 24.14 -4.96
N ARG A 263 -23.65 23.33 -4.94
CA ARG A 263 -22.45 23.45 -5.78
C ARG A 263 -22.04 22.12 -6.37
N ASP A 264 -21.39 22.16 -7.52
CA ASP A 264 -20.77 20.95 -8.09
C ASP A 264 -19.41 20.65 -7.44
N ALA A 265 -18.93 19.44 -7.66
CA ALA A 265 -17.72 18.95 -7.02
C ALA A 265 -16.46 19.77 -7.40
N ASP A 266 -16.33 20.18 -8.65
CA ASP A 266 -15.14 20.90 -9.14
C ASP A 266 -15.08 22.32 -8.55
N GLU A 267 -16.24 23.01 -8.45
CA GLU A 267 -16.37 24.30 -7.75
C GLU A 267 -15.98 24.16 -6.26
N ILE A 268 -16.53 23.16 -5.56
CA ILE A 268 -16.26 22.91 -4.15
C ILE A 268 -14.76 22.64 -3.94
N VAL A 269 -14.19 21.70 -4.68
CA VAL A 269 -12.79 21.29 -4.51
C VAL A 269 -11.86 22.48 -4.74
N THR A 270 -12.05 23.24 -5.81
CA THR A 270 -11.23 24.42 -6.12
C THR A 270 -11.28 25.44 -4.98
N HIS A 271 -12.49 25.74 -4.49
CA HIS A 271 -12.69 26.69 -3.39
C HIS A 271 -12.04 26.21 -2.08
N MET A 272 -12.25 24.96 -1.69
CA MET A 272 -11.72 24.41 -0.44
C MET A 272 -10.20 24.31 -0.47
N GLN A 273 -9.62 23.88 -1.58
CA GLN A 273 -8.16 23.82 -1.75
C GLN A 273 -7.53 25.21 -1.69
N ALA A 274 -8.18 26.25 -2.23
CA ALA A 274 -7.72 27.63 -2.09
C ALA A 274 -7.70 28.11 -0.63
N HIS A 275 -8.57 27.59 0.23
CA HIS A 275 -8.59 27.84 1.67
C HIS A 275 -7.67 26.89 2.47
N GLY A 276 -6.94 26.01 1.79
CA GLY A 276 -6.01 25.07 2.42
C GLY A 276 -6.72 23.95 3.19
N VAL A 277 -7.88 23.52 2.71
CA VAL A 277 -8.60 22.33 3.21
C VAL A 277 -8.53 21.24 2.16
N ALA A 278 -8.17 20.01 2.56
CA ALA A 278 -8.05 18.89 1.65
C ALA A 278 -9.43 18.37 1.22
N PHE A 279 -9.82 18.69 0.01
CA PHE A 279 -11.01 18.16 -0.66
C PHE A 279 -10.62 17.53 -1.99
N SER A 280 -11.33 16.49 -2.39
CA SER A 280 -11.20 15.85 -3.70
C SER A 280 -12.56 15.43 -4.23
N LYS A 281 -12.72 15.50 -5.55
CA LYS A 281 -13.87 14.92 -6.25
C LYS A 281 -13.76 13.39 -6.22
N VAL A 282 -14.85 12.72 -5.95
CA VAL A 282 -14.95 11.28 -6.15
C VAL A 282 -15.11 11.03 -7.66
N THR A 283 -14.09 10.43 -8.27
CA THR A 283 -14.05 10.19 -9.71
C THR A 283 -14.48 8.77 -10.08
N SER A 284 -15.01 8.62 -11.29
CA SER A 284 -15.20 7.31 -11.92
C SER A 284 -13.98 6.93 -12.79
N PRO A 285 -13.89 5.67 -13.25
CA PRO A 285 -12.86 5.26 -14.20
C PRO A 285 -12.91 5.99 -15.57
N GLN A 286 -14.04 6.57 -15.94
CA GLN A 286 -14.12 7.45 -17.10
C GLN A 286 -13.61 8.85 -16.78
N ASP A 287 -14.05 9.42 -15.65
CA ASP A 287 -13.74 10.80 -15.31
C ASP A 287 -12.26 11.02 -14.97
N ILE A 288 -11.57 9.99 -14.46
CA ILE A 288 -10.15 10.10 -14.09
C ILE A 288 -9.25 10.43 -15.28
N THR A 289 -9.63 10.05 -16.50
CA THR A 289 -8.84 10.34 -17.71
C THR A 289 -8.84 11.82 -18.09
N ASP A 290 -9.82 12.57 -17.62
CA ASP A 290 -9.92 14.02 -17.80
C ASP A 290 -9.25 14.80 -16.64
N ASN A 291 -8.62 14.10 -15.71
CA ASN A 291 -7.96 14.70 -14.56
C ASN A 291 -6.78 15.60 -15.02
N PRO A 292 -6.81 16.92 -14.75
CA PRO A 292 -5.82 17.87 -15.26
C PRO A 292 -4.42 17.64 -14.68
N GLN A 293 -4.31 17.10 -13.48
CA GLN A 293 -3.02 16.75 -12.85
C GLN A 293 -2.35 15.58 -13.57
N LEU A 294 -3.10 14.51 -13.81
CA LEU A 294 -2.60 13.34 -14.53
C LEU A 294 -2.29 13.65 -15.99
N ALA A 295 -3.11 14.51 -16.63
CA ALA A 295 -2.87 14.98 -17.98
C ALA A 295 -1.59 15.84 -18.08
N HIS A 296 -1.38 16.79 -17.14
CA HIS A 296 -0.16 17.60 -17.06
C HIS A 296 1.08 16.74 -16.92
N ARG A 297 1.00 15.74 -16.04
CA ARG A 297 2.10 14.81 -15.79
C ARG A 297 2.27 13.75 -16.89
N GLY A 298 1.45 13.75 -17.95
CA GLY A 298 1.54 12.81 -19.07
C GLY A 298 1.36 11.35 -18.64
N TYR A 299 0.44 11.08 -17.71
CA TYR A 299 0.34 9.78 -17.02
C TYR A 299 -0.21 8.66 -17.90
N TRP A 300 -1.01 8.98 -18.89
CA TRP A 300 -1.78 7.99 -19.65
C TRP A 300 -0.97 7.32 -20.77
N GLU A 301 -1.10 6.01 -20.90
CA GLU A 301 -0.60 5.22 -22.01
C GLU A 301 -1.77 4.70 -22.86
N LYS A 302 -1.55 4.56 -24.18
CA LYS A 302 -2.51 3.92 -25.09
C LYS A 302 -2.30 2.42 -25.08
N ALA A 303 -3.35 1.63 -24.85
CA ALA A 303 -3.29 0.19 -24.94
C ALA A 303 -3.28 -0.28 -26.43
N SER A 304 -2.69 -1.44 -26.70
CA SER A 304 -2.63 -2.04 -28.04
C SER A 304 -4.01 -2.32 -28.64
N GLY A 305 -5.03 -2.59 -27.81
CA GLY A 305 -6.42 -2.81 -28.23
C GLY A 305 -7.29 -1.55 -28.21
N GLY A 306 -6.68 -0.35 -28.08
CA GLY A 306 -7.39 0.92 -27.90
C GLY A 306 -7.69 1.20 -26.42
N GLY A 307 -8.16 2.41 -26.12
CA GLY A 307 -8.37 2.89 -24.76
C GLY A 307 -7.12 3.46 -24.11
N LEU A 308 -7.29 4.02 -22.90
CA LEU A 308 -6.24 4.58 -22.07
C LEU A 308 -6.03 3.71 -20.83
N MET A 309 -4.79 3.57 -20.43
CA MET A 309 -4.40 2.87 -19.20
C MET A 309 -3.37 3.69 -18.42
N PRO A 310 -3.20 3.43 -17.11
CA PRO A 310 -2.13 4.02 -16.32
C PRO A 310 -0.74 3.72 -16.90
N GLY A 311 0.12 4.74 -16.89
CA GLY A 311 1.55 4.60 -17.17
C GLY A 311 2.36 4.24 -15.92
N ASP A 312 3.70 4.25 -16.06
CA ASP A 312 4.62 3.99 -14.95
C ASP A 312 4.49 5.08 -13.86
N PRO A 313 4.05 4.74 -12.65
CA PRO A 313 3.96 5.70 -11.54
C PRO A 313 5.33 6.17 -11.01
N LEU A 314 6.43 5.52 -11.42
CA LEU A 314 7.80 5.85 -11.04
C LEU A 314 8.61 6.50 -12.18
N ARG A 315 7.95 6.94 -13.25
CA ARG A 315 8.61 7.44 -14.46
C ARG A 315 9.30 8.79 -14.31
N HIS A 316 8.89 9.61 -13.34
CA HIS A 316 9.48 10.92 -13.13
C HIS A 316 10.81 10.80 -12.37
N PHE A 317 11.84 10.40 -13.11
CA PHE A 317 13.22 10.32 -12.66
C PHE A 317 14.05 11.42 -13.32
N HIS A 318 14.70 12.25 -12.50
CA HIS A 318 15.58 13.33 -12.92
C HIS A 318 17.02 12.99 -12.52
N GLY A 319 17.84 12.54 -13.46
CA GLY A 319 19.23 12.19 -13.21
C GLY A 319 20.05 13.40 -12.76
N PHE A 320 20.91 13.20 -11.74
CA PHE A 320 21.90 14.19 -11.33
C PHE A 320 23.13 14.14 -12.23
N ALA A 321 24.02 15.11 -12.10
CA ALA A 321 25.29 15.10 -12.85
C ALA A 321 26.09 13.84 -12.49
N GLN A 322 26.69 13.22 -13.50
CA GLN A 322 27.56 12.07 -13.28
C GLN A 322 28.76 12.46 -12.39
N THR A 323 29.17 11.57 -11.53
CA THR A 323 30.27 11.81 -10.58
C THR A 323 31.23 10.63 -10.58
N ASP A 324 32.53 10.94 -10.44
CA ASP A 324 33.59 9.94 -10.20
C ASP A 324 33.69 9.53 -8.72
N ARG A 325 32.74 10.00 -7.89
CA ARG A 325 32.71 9.68 -6.47
C ARG A 325 32.58 8.16 -6.28
N THR A 326 33.50 7.60 -5.50
CA THR A 326 33.38 6.19 -5.07
C THR A 326 32.14 6.02 -4.22
N ILE A 327 31.21 5.20 -4.70
CA ILE A 327 30.04 4.81 -3.92
C ILE A 327 30.54 3.94 -2.78
N PRO A 328 30.16 4.22 -1.52
CA PRO A 328 30.59 3.41 -0.39
C PRO A 328 30.29 1.94 -0.63
N ALA A 329 31.23 1.07 -0.26
CA ALA A 329 31.03 -0.37 -0.41
C ALA A 329 29.84 -0.83 0.45
N LEU A 330 28.93 -1.60 -0.15
CA LEU A 330 27.89 -2.29 0.58
C LEU A 330 28.52 -3.32 1.55
N GLY A 331 27.75 -3.76 2.54
CA GLY A 331 28.17 -4.76 3.53
C GLY A 331 28.74 -6.05 2.91
N ARG A 332 29.17 -6.97 3.76
CA ARG A 332 29.82 -8.23 3.36
C ARG A 332 28.80 -9.26 2.83
N PRO A 333 29.22 -10.23 2.02
CA PRO A 333 28.39 -11.38 1.68
C PRO A 333 27.86 -12.07 2.96
N GLY A 334 26.56 -12.38 2.97
CA GLY A 334 25.89 -12.94 4.15
C GLY A 334 25.22 -11.92 5.09
N ASP A 335 25.57 -10.64 4.97
CA ASP A 335 24.83 -9.56 5.64
C ASP A 335 23.46 -9.34 4.99
N LEU A 336 22.61 -8.53 5.66
CA LEU A 336 21.33 -8.14 5.07
C LEU A 336 21.51 -7.33 3.77
N PRO A 337 20.55 -7.33 2.84
CA PRO A 337 20.66 -6.73 1.52
C PRO A 337 21.14 -5.28 1.50
N LEU A 338 20.71 -4.49 2.47
CA LEU A 338 21.05 -3.07 2.55
C LEU A 338 22.10 -2.73 3.62
N SER A 339 22.82 -3.75 4.15
CA SER A 339 23.93 -3.50 5.08
C SER A 339 24.96 -2.58 4.45
N GLY A 340 25.34 -1.49 5.16
CA GLY A 340 26.22 -0.43 4.67
C GLY A 340 25.52 0.67 3.89
N VAL A 341 24.23 0.53 3.55
CA VAL A 341 23.45 1.61 2.94
C VAL A 341 23.01 2.61 4.01
N LYS A 342 23.29 3.90 3.79
CA LYS A 342 22.85 5.00 4.66
C LYS A 342 21.65 5.70 4.04
N VAL A 343 20.58 5.84 4.82
CA VAL A 343 19.34 6.51 4.43
C VAL A 343 19.09 7.70 5.34
N LEU A 344 18.90 8.87 4.76
CA LEU A 344 18.50 10.07 5.48
C LEU A 344 17.01 10.27 5.28
N ASP A 345 16.26 10.18 6.36
CA ASP A 345 14.80 10.12 6.39
C ASP A 345 14.23 11.43 6.97
N PHE A 346 13.60 12.25 6.12
CA PHE A 346 12.89 13.47 6.52
C PHE A 346 11.37 13.28 6.55
N THR A 347 10.91 12.05 6.54
CA THR A 347 9.49 11.75 6.38
C THR A 347 8.68 11.94 7.65
N ILE A 348 7.40 12.24 7.45
CA ILE A 348 6.41 12.44 8.52
C ILE A 348 5.13 11.64 8.23
N PHE A 349 4.30 11.46 9.23
CA PHE A 349 3.01 10.75 9.16
C PHE A 349 3.13 9.28 8.78
N TRP A 350 2.62 8.85 7.60
CA TRP A 350 2.41 7.43 7.27
C TRP A 350 3.17 6.93 6.04
N ALA A 351 2.97 7.53 4.88
CA ALA A 351 3.52 7.02 3.61
C ALA A 351 5.05 6.97 3.62
N GLY A 352 5.70 8.09 3.94
CA GLY A 352 7.16 8.17 4.00
C GLY A 352 7.78 7.25 5.05
N PRO A 353 7.36 7.30 6.34
CA PRO A 353 7.88 6.40 7.37
C PRO A 353 7.69 4.91 7.05
N SER A 354 6.62 4.53 6.32
CA SER A 354 6.42 3.15 5.85
C SER A 354 7.46 2.73 4.81
N ALA A 355 7.85 3.64 3.90
CA ALA A 355 8.92 3.38 2.94
C ALA A 355 10.27 3.20 3.64
N THR A 356 10.64 4.13 4.52
CA THR A 356 11.97 4.15 5.15
C THR A 356 12.13 3.06 6.22
N ARG A 357 11.04 2.61 6.87
CA ARG A 357 11.05 1.42 7.71
C ARG A 357 11.45 0.16 6.92
N THR A 358 10.97 0.02 5.66
CA THR A 358 11.34 -1.12 4.83
C THR A 358 12.86 -1.20 4.63
N PHE A 359 13.55 -0.07 4.53
CA PHE A 359 15.01 -0.06 4.43
C PHE A 359 15.69 -0.50 5.73
N ALA A 360 15.16 -0.07 6.89
CA ALA A 360 15.65 -0.53 8.18
C ALA A 360 15.45 -2.04 8.36
N ASP A 361 14.28 -2.57 8.00
CA ASP A 361 13.99 -4.01 8.01
C ASP A 361 14.99 -4.78 7.10
N LEU A 362 15.44 -4.20 5.99
CA LEU A 362 16.42 -4.77 5.06
C LEU A 362 17.90 -4.53 5.48
N GLY A 363 18.15 -3.89 6.61
CA GLY A 363 19.49 -3.72 7.20
C GLY A 363 20.21 -2.40 6.87
N ALA A 364 19.52 -1.42 6.29
CA ALA A 364 20.09 -0.08 6.11
C ALA A 364 20.22 0.67 7.45
N GLU A 365 21.21 1.54 7.53
CA GLU A 365 21.29 2.56 8.57
C GLU A 365 20.37 3.72 8.20
N VAL A 366 19.22 3.81 8.88
CA VAL A 366 18.20 4.84 8.62
C VAL A 366 18.26 5.90 9.71
N ILE A 367 18.68 7.11 9.36
CA ILE A 367 18.71 8.28 10.24
C ILE A 367 17.46 9.11 9.98
N TRP A 368 16.52 9.05 10.92
CA TRP A 368 15.29 9.82 10.86
C TRP A 368 15.46 11.18 11.52
N VAL A 369 15.28 12.25 10.73
CA VAL A 369 15.39 13.64 11.16
C VAL A 369 14.01 14.12 11.57
N GLU A 370 13.83 14.43 12.84
CA GLU A 370 12.59 14.97 13.37
C GLU A 370 12.79 16.38 13.95
N ARG A 371 11.73 17.21 13.82
CA ARG A 371 11.75 18.54 14.43
C ARG A 371 11.71 18.40 15.95
N PRO A 372 12.51 19.16 16.73
CA PRO A 372 12.43 19.16 18.19
C PRO A 372 11.00 19.37 18.69
N GLY A 373 10.53 18.47 19.57
CA GLY A 373 9.18 18.53 20.13
C GLY A 373 8.03 18.16 19.16
N SER A 374 8.32 17.62 17.97
CA SER A 374 7.28 17.23 17.00
C SER A 374 6.47 16.01 17.41
N ARG A 375 6.99 15.17 18.28
CA ARG A 375 6.26 14.06 18.90
C ARG A 375 6.59 13.90 20.38
N LEU A 376 5.68 13.27 21.08
CA LEU A 376 5.90 12.85 22.48
C LEU A 376 6.77 11.60 22.53
N ASP A 377 7.49 11.43 23.64
CA ASP A 377 8.11 10.14 23.96
C ASP A 377 7.01 9.14 24.35
N THR A 378 6.79 8.17 23.48
CA THR A 378 5.76 7.13 23.64
C THR A 378 6.36 5.80 24.10
N HIS A 379 7.64 5.79 24.48
CA HIS A 379 8.31 4.55 24.92
C HIS A 379 7.74 4.06 26.25
N ILE A 380 7.33 2.80 26.28
CA ILE A 380 6.88 2.11 27.49
C ILE A 380 7.94 1.05 27.84
N GLY A 381 8.56 1.21 29.00
CA GLY A 381 9.50 0.23 29.53
C GLY A 381 8.83 -1.05 30.08
N PRO A 382 9.59 -2.14 30.28
CA PRO A 382 9.08 -3.33 30.93
C PRO A 382 8.54 -3.02 32.34
N GLY A 383 7.33 -3.52 32.68
CA GLY A 383 6.68 -3.33 33.97
C GLY A 383 6.15 -1.92 34.25
N ALA A 384 6.18 -1.01 33.27
CA ALA A 384 5.61 0.32 33.43
C ALA A 384 4.07 0.27 33.35
N GLU A 385 3.39 1.00 34.23
CA GLU A 385 1.95 1.26 34.07
C GLU A 385 1.72 2.13 32.83
N ALA A 386 0.76 1.74 32.01
CA ALA A 386 0.43 2.46 30.78
C ALA A 386 -1.08 2.45 30.55
N THR A 387 -1.60 3.59 30.09
CA THR A 387 -2.99 3.69 29.65
C THR A 387 -3.17 3.02 28.27
N PRO A 388 -4.41 2.66 27.87
CA PRO A 388 -4.67 2.19 26.51
C PRO A 388 -4.14 3.13 25.41
N ALA A 389 -4.23 4.45 25.63
CA ALA A 389 -3.70 5.44 24.70
C ALA A 389 -2.17 5.38 24.57
N ASP A 390 -1.45 5.19 25.68
CA ASP A 390 0.01 5.04 25.69
C ASP A 390 0.42 3.77 24.95
N VAL A 391 -0.27 2.65 25.20
CA VAL A 391 -0.05 1.38 24.50
C VAL A 391 -0.24 1.56 22.99
N MET A 392 -1.34 2.18 22.57
CA MET A 392 -1.61 2.44 21.16
C MET A 392 -0.49 3.25 20.50
N GLN A 393 -0.05 4.33 21.15
CA GLN A 393 0.99 5.22 20.60
C GLN A 393 2.36 4.54 20.54
N HIS A 394 2.72 3.75 21.56
CA HIS A 394 3.96 2.97 21.59
C HIS A 394 4.01 1.96 20.43
N LEU A 395 2.94 1.18 20.25
CA LEU A 395 2.85 0.18 19.21
C LEU A 395 2.82 0.81 17.81
N TYR A 396 2.12 1.94 17.67
CA TYR A 396 2.12 2.71 16.43
C TYR A 396 3.53 3.23 16.09
N ALA A 397 4.24 3.82 17.05
CA ALA A 397 5.61 4.28 16.87
C ALA A 397 6.54 3.11 16.48
N THR A 398 6.40 1.96 17.13
CA THR A 398 7.16 0.75 16.79
C THR A 398 6.89 0.32 15.35
N LYS A 399 5.64 0.34 14.90
CA LYS A 399 5.32 0.00 13.51
C LYS A 399 5.99 0.95 12.50
N MET A 400 6.03 2.25 12.77
CA MET A 400 6.50 3.26 11.81
C MET A 400 8.00 3.51 11.85
N TYR A 401 8.62 3.33 13.02
CA TYR A 401 9.97 3.84 13.26
C TYR A 401 10.97 2.78 13.73
N ARG A 402 10.55 1.50 13.86
CA ARG A 402 11.47 0.42 14.28
C ARG A 402 12.72 0.38 13.42
N GLY A 403 13.86 0.10 14.05
CA GLY A 403 15.15 -0.04 13.40
C GLY A 403 15.80 1.25 12.89
N LYS A 404 15.16 2.40 13.12
CA LYS A 404 15.72 3.71 12.76
C LYS A 404 16.54 4.30 13.92
N GLN A 405 17.42 5.23 13.58
CA GLN A 405 18.06 6.15 14.52
C GLN A 405 17.34 7.50 14.44
N SER A 406 17.11 8.17 15.58
CA SER A 406 16.44 9.47 15.61
C SER A 406 17.44 10.59 15.96
N ILE A 407 17.42 11.66 15.15
CA ILE A 407 18.13 12.91 15.42
C ILE A 407 17.12 14.08 15.40
N ALA A 408 17.15 14.92 16.42
CA ALA A 408 16.32 16.13 16.48
C ALA A 408 17.09 17.30 15.85
N LEU A 409 16.55 17.86 14.74
CA LEU A 409 17.09 19.02 14.04
C LEU A 409 15.99 20.04 13.73
N ASP A 410 16.24 21.30 14.03
CA ASP A 410 15.45 22.42 13.52
C ASP A 410 16.08 22.95 12.22
N LEU A 411 15.60 22.47 11.09
CA LEU A 411 16.14 22.82 9.77
C LEU A 411 15.98 24.30 9.39
N GLU A 412 15.23 25.08 10.14
CA GLU A 412 15.22 26.55 10.02
C GLU A 412 16.49 27.17 10.57
N GLN A 413 17.18 26.48 11.50
CA GLN A 413 18.47 26.90 12.07
C GLN A 413 19.66 26.48 11.17
N ALA A 414 20.56 27.40 10.92
CA ALA A 414 21.70 27.16 10.04
C ALA A 414 22.62 26.03 10.53
N ASN A 415 22.85 25.93 11.85
CA ASN A 415 23.70 24.90 12.43
C ASN A 415 23.09 23.50 12.24
N ASP A 416 21.80 23.35 12.48
CA ASP A 416 21.08 22.07 12.31
C ASP A 416 21.00 21.67 10.84
N ARG A 417 20.80 22.64 9.95
CA ARG A 417 20.86 22.41 8.49
C ARG A 417 22.26 21.98 8.05
N ALA A 418 23.34 22.52 8.64
CA ALA A 418 24.69 22.07 8.35
C ALA A 418 24.91 20.60 8.77
N VAL A 419 24.30 20.15 9.86
CA VAL A 419 24.31 18.74 10.28
C VAL A 419 23.57 17.87 9.23
N ALA A 420 22.39 18.28 8.79
CA ALA A 420 21.63 17.56 7.74
C ALA A 420 22.45 17.47 6.43
N HIS A 421 23.14 18.53 6.03
CA HIS A 421 24.04 18.54 4.87
C HIS A 421 25.26 17.62 5.05
N ALA A 422 25.82 17.53 6.26
CA ALA A 422 26.90 16.60 6.55
C ALA A 422 26.43 15.13 6.43
N LEU A 423 25.25 14.82 6.96
CA LEU A 423 24.62 13.52 6.78
C LEU A 423 24.34 13.19 5.30
N ALA A 424 23.84 14.15 4.54
CA ALA A 424 23.56 13.99 3.11
C ALA A 424 24.80 13.70 2.27
N ARG A 425 25.99 14.19 2.68
CA ARG A 425 27.27 13.85 2.01
C ARG A 425 27.56 12.35 2.05
N GLU A 426 27.14 11.66 3.09
CA GLU A 426 27.40 10.25 3.28
C GLU A 426 26.22 9.35 2.89
N ALA A 427 25.04 9.95 2.72
CA ALA A 427 23.81 9.20 2.40
C ALA A 427 23.87 8.61 0.98
N HIS A 428 23.27 7.44 0.83
CA HIS A 428 22.97 6.82 -0.46
C HIS A 428 21.56 7.20 -0.92
N ILE A 429 20.64 7.29 0.03
CA ILE A 429 19.22 7.56 -0.21
C ILE A 429 18.77 8.71 0.71
N VAL A 430 17.99 9.63 0.17
CA VAL A 430 17.19 10.60 0.93
C VAL A 430 15.73 10.40 0.59
N VAL A 431 14.86 10.42 1.60
CA VAL A 431 13.41 10.34 1.41
C VAL A 431 12.74 11.48 2.17
N GLU A 432 11.82 12.18 1.50
CA GLU A 432 10.92 13.15 2.12
C GLU A 432 9.50 13.00 1.56
N ASN A 433 8.50 13.45 2.32
CA ASN A 433 7.10 13.43 1.88
C ASN A 433 6.37 14.74 2.21
N PHE A 434 7.08 15.86 2.10
CA PHE A 434 6.53 17.19 2.26
C PHE A 434 5.71 17.61 1.01
N ARG A 435 4.96 18.68 1.17
CA ARG A 435 4.40 19.36 -0.01
C ARG A 435 5.52 19.98 -0.84
N PRO A 436 5.37 20.00 -2.17
CA PRO A 436 6.37 20.57 -3.07
C PRO A 436 6.87 21.95 -2.64
N GLY A 437 8.18 22.16 -2.68
CA GLY A 437 8.85 23.39 -2.29
C GLY A 437 9.12 23.54 -0.78
N VAL A 438 8.62 22.68 0.09
CA VAL A 438 8.94 22.73 1.53
C VAL A 438 10.37 22.27 1.77
N ALA A 439 10.79 21.16 1.17
CA ALA A 439 12.17 20.67 1.26
C ALA A 439 13.17 21.72 0.75
N ASP A 440 12.86 22.42 -0.35
CA ASP A 440 13.71 23.50 -0.89
C ASP A 440 13.83 24.67 0.09
N LYS A 441 12.72 25.09 0.70
CA LYS A 441 12.73 26.17 1.73
C LYS A 441 13.54 25.80 2.96
N LEU A 442 13.56 24.52 3.33
CA LEU A 442 14.35 23.99 4.43
C LEU A 442 15.82 23.76 4.04
N GLY A 443 16.20 23.96 2.77
CA GLY A 443 17.55 23.76 2.26
C GLY A 443 17.98 22.30 2.14
N ILE A 444 17.02 21.40 2.03
CA ILE A 444 17.23 19.95 1.88
C ILE A 444 16.59 19.38 0.61
N GLY A 445 16.16 20.25 -0.32
CA GLY A 445 15.56 19.83 -1.59
C GLY A 445 16.54 19.11 -2.52
N PRO A 446 16.03 18.40 -3.56
CA PRO A 446 16.85 17.56 -4.43
C PRO A 446 17.98 18.34 -5.13
N THR A 447 17.70 19.55 -5.58
CA THR A 447 18.70 20.40 -6.25
C THR A 447 19.84 20.83 -5.32
N GLU A 448 19.54 21.12 -4.06
CA GLU A 448 20.54 21.53 -3.09
C GLU A 448 21.40 20.33 -2.64
N LEU A 449 20.76 19.21 -2.33
CA LEU A 449 21.50 18.03 -1.89
C LEU A 449 22.30 17.38 -3.03
N ALA A 450 21.87 17.50 -4.29
CA ALA A 450 22.63 17.06 -5.46
C ALA A 450 23.97 17.80 -5.61
N LYS A 451 24.06 19.09 -5.23
CA LYS A 451 25.34 19.84 -5.20
C LYS A 451 26.30 19.29 -4.15
N ILE A 452 25.75 18.80 -3.02
CA ILE A 452 26.49 18.23 -1.90
C ILE A 452 26.94 16.81 -2.20
N ASN A 453 26.02 16.01 -2.78
CA ASN A 453 26.21 14.61 -3.10
C ASN A 453 25.51 14.24 -4.41
N PRO A 454 26.18 14.35 -5.56
CA PRO A 454 25.59 13.95 -6.85
C PRO A 454 25.35 12.44 -7.00
N ALA A 455 25.97 11.60 -6.15
CA ALA A 455 25.73 10.17 -6.07
C ALA A 455 24.59 9.83 -5.09
N LEU A 456 23.56 10.66 -5.05
CA LEU A 456 22.42 10.50 -4.14
C LEU A 456 21.18 10.00 -4.90
N VAL A 457 20.45 9.06 -4.31
CA VAL A 457 19.08 8.75 -4.72
C VAL A 457 18.14 9.54 -3.83
N TYR A 458 17.45 10.51 -4.41
CA TYR A 458 16.47 11.34 -3.71
C TYR A 458 15.05 10.90 -4.08
N VAL A 459 14.17 10.72 -3.10
CA VAL A 459 12.77 10.34 -3.32
C VAL A 459 11.86 11.36 -2.64
N SER A 460 11.09 12.08 -3.44
CA SER A 460 9.95 12.88 -2.97
C SER A 460 8.66 12.08 -3.13
N LEU A 461 7.90 11.94 -2.05
CA LEU A 461 6.64 11.21 -2.04
C LEU A 461 5.51 12.16 -1.63
N SER A 462 4.84 12.77 -2.60
CA SER A 462 3.73 13.69 -2.36
C SER A 462 2.39 13.14 -2.86
N GLY A 463 1.28 13.77 -2.48
CA GLY A 463 -0.04 13.32 -2.93
C GLY A 463 -0.25 13.44 -4.45
N TRP A 464 0.17 14.59 -5.00
CA TRP A 464 -0.15 14.97 -6.38
C TRP A 464 1.07 15.03 -7.31
N GLY A 465 2.30 14.89 -6.78
CA GLY A 465 3.54 15.11 -7.51
C GLY A 465 4.09 16.53 -7.31
N ALA A 466 5.35 16.75 -7.73
CA ALA A 466 6.07 18.00 -7.51
C ALA A 466 5.63 19.15 -8.42
N ASP A 467 4.97 18.85 -9.53
CA ASP A 467 4.54 19.81 -10.54
C ASP A 467 3.07 19.62 -10.94
N GLY A 468 2.55 20.54 -11.74
CA GLY A 468 1.18 20.52 -12.24
C GLY A 468 0.19 21.35 -11.42
N PRO A 469 -1.06 21.44 -11.89
CA PRO A 469 -2.08 22.33 -11.31
C PRO A 469 -2.45 22.00 -9.87
N TRP A 470 -2.29 20.75 -9.44
CA TRP A 470 -2.63 20.31 -8.07
C TRP A 470 -1.41 20.16 -7.14
N ALA A 471 -0.20 20.43 -7.61
CA ALA A 471 1.02 20.22 -6.83
C ALA A 471 0.98 20.88 -5.43
N GLN A 472 0.34 22.07 -5.31
CA GLN A 472 0.21 22.78 -4.04
C GLN A 472 -1.05 22.41 -3.23
N TRP A 473 -1.93 21.57 -3.76
CA TRP A 473 -3.13 21.13 -3.06
C TRP A 473 -2.80 20.24 -1.88
N ARG A 474 -3.62 20.32 -0.85
CA ARG A 474 -3.53 19.43 0.30
C ARG A 474 -4.12 18.07 -0.04
N SER A 475 -3.54 17.04 0.52
CA SER A 475 -4.03 15.66 0.40
C SER A 475 -3.84 14.88 1.69
N TYR A 476 -4.71 13.93 1.88
CA TYR A 476 -4.59 12.78 2.76
C TYR A 476 -4.92 11.52 1.96
N GLY A 477 -4.70 10.34 2.52
CA GLY A 477 -5.05 9.09 1.85
C GLY A 477 -6.45 9.08 1.22
N PRO A 478 -7.51 9.51 1.94
CA PRO A 478 -8.87 9.64 1.38
C PRO A 478 -8.98 10.55 0.17
N SER A 479 -8.23 11.65 0.13
CA SER A 479 -8.24 12.55 -1.05
C SER A 479 -7.70 11.87 -2.29
N ILE A 480 -6.67 11.04 -2.11
CA ILE A 480 -6.07 10.24 -3.19
C ILE A 480 -7.02 9.13 -3.63
N GLU A 481 -7.66 8.44 -2.68
CA GLU A 481 -8.62 7.38 -2.96
C GLU A 481 -9.80 7.89 -3.81
N ALA A 482 -10.37 9.03 -3.45
CA ALA A 482 -11.44 9.69 -4.19
C ALA A 482 -11.02 10.05 -5.62
N ALA A 483 -9.85 10.69 -5.78
CA ALA A 483 -9.36 11.16 -7.07
C ALA A 483 -8.87 10.04 -8.00
N SER A 484 -8.60 8.83 -7.48
CA SER A 484 -8.03 7.70 -8.21
C SER A 484 -9.03 6.79 -8.91
N SER A 485 -10.32 7.08 -8.85
CA SER A 485 -11.46 6.24 -9.29
C SER A 485 -11.78 5.01 -8.41
N ILE A 486 -11.01 4.73 -7.38
CA ILE A 486 -11.21 3.54 -6.54
C ILE A 486 -12.42 3.73 -5.63
N GLU A 487 -12.53 4.87 -4.93
CA GLU A 487 -13.67 5.19 -4.09
C GLU A 487 -14.99 5.24 -4.87
N GLY A 488 -14.95 5.77 -6.10
CA GLY A 488 -16.13 5.80 -6.99
C GLY A 488 -16.67 4.43 -7.39
N ARG A 489 -15.82 3.38 -7.32
CA ARG A 489 -16.16 1.98 -7.60
C ARG A 489 -16.47 1.18 -6.34
N THR A 490 -16.10 1.68 -5.17
CA THR A 490 -16.32 1.02 -3.88
C THR A 490 -17.67 1.43 -3.32
N GLY A 491 -18.52 0.47 -3.01
CA GLY A 491 -19.87 0.71 -2.49
C GLY A 491 -20.82 -0.41 -2.85
N TYR A 492 -21.96 -0.43 -2.21
CA TYR A 492 -23.03 -1.40 -2.49
C TYR A 492 -23.78 -1.04 -3.78
N PRO A 493 -24.39 -2.02 -4.46
CA PRO A 493 -25.18 -1.76 -5.66
C PRO A 493 -26.28 -0.71 -5.42
N GLY A 494 -26.30 0.33 -6.26
CA GLY A 494 -27.24 1.46 -6.13
C GLY A 494 -27.02 2.38 -4.93
N GLY A 495 -25.98 2.12 -4.12
CA GLY A 495 -25.64 2.93 -2.95
C GLY A 495 -24.64 4.05 -3.23
N GLU A 496 -24.25 4.75 -2.16
CA GLU A 496 -23.24 5.81 -2.16
C GLU A 496 -21.81 5.25 -2.26
N PRO A 497 -20.83 6.03 -2.72
CA PRO A 497 -19.43 5.63 -2.66
C PRO A 497 -18.98 5.52 -1.20
N LEU A 498 -18.19 4.50 -0.92
CA LEU A 498 -17.62 4.24 0.39
C LEU A 498 -16.10 4.14 0.29
N ARG A 499 -15.44 4.58 1.33
CA ARG A 499 -14.00 4.45 1.49
C ARG A 499 -13.61 3.03 1.89
N LEU A 500 -12.42 2.63 1.48
CA LEU A 500 -11.76 1.49 2.10
C LEU A 500 -11.48 1.76 3.58
N GLY A 501 -11.55 0.74 4.40
CA GLY A 501 -11.61 0.89 5.85
C GLY A 501 -10.46 1.65 6.52
N HIS A 502 -9.30 1.81 5.87
CA HIS A 502 -8.18 2.56 6.43
C HIS A 502 -7.15 2.93 5.35
N ALA A 503 -6.61 4.12 5.42
CA ALA A 503 -5.50 4.78 4.69
C ALA A 503 -4.66 3.90 3.72
N PHE A 504 -5.33 3.20 2.84
CA PHE A 504 -4.73 2.30 1.86
C PHE A 504 -3.73 3.04 0.92
N PRO A 505 -4.06 4.26 0.42
CA PRO A 505 -3.15 5.01 -0.44
C PRO A 505 -1.82 5.39 0.23
N ASP A 506 -1.82 5.72 1.51
CA ASP A 506 -0.59 6.05 2.24
C ASP A 506 0.36 4.86 2.30
N ALA A 507 -0.18 3.66 2.59
CA ALA A 507 0.64 2.46 2.70
C ALA A 507 1.19 2.00 1.35
N THR A 508 0.38 2.03 0.29
CA THR A 508 0.82 1.68 -1.07
C THR A 508 1.76 2.72 -1.66
N GLY A 509 1.55 4.02 -1.35
CA GLY A 509 2.51 5.09 -1.63
C GLY A 509 3.87 4.81 -1.00
N GLY A 510 3.89 4.33 0.27
CA GLY A 510 5.11 3.89 0.94
C GLY A 510 5.83 2.75 0.23
N LEU A 511 5.10 1.72 -0.21
CA LEU A 511 5.66 0.61 -0.99
C LEU A 511 6.27 1.09 -2.31
N ALA A 512 5.59 1.98 -3.04
CA ALA A 512 6.09 2.56 -4.28
C ALA A 512 7.33 3.45 -4.05
N GLY A 513 7.35 4.23 -2.97
CA GLY A 513 8.52 5.00 -2.55
C GLY A 513 9.73 4.11 -2.23
N ALA A 514 9.51 2.99 -1.53
CA ALA A 514 10.55 2.00 -1.26
C ALA A 514 11.07 1.37 -2.57
N LEU A 515 10.18 0.98 -3.47
CA LEU A 515 10.54 0.44 -4.79
C LEU A 515 11.36 1.44 -5.61
N ALA A 516 10.94 2.71 -5.65
CA ALA A 516 11.68 3.76 -6.37
C ALA A 516 13.10 3.96 -5.83
N ALA A 517 13.25 4.02 -4.51
CA ALA A 517 14.54 4.16 -3.86
C ALA A 517 15.47 2.97 -4.12
N LEU A 518 14.95 1.73 -4.03
CA LEU A 518 15.72 0.50 -4.29
C LEU A 518 16.13 0.41 -5.76
N ARG A 519 15.22 0.72 -6.70
CA ARG A 519 15.53 0.82 -8.13
C ARG A 519 16.60 1.88 -8.39
N GLY A 520 16.47 3.05 -7.77
CA GLY A 520 17.46 4.12 -7.84
C GLY A 520 18.82 3.69 -7.30
N LEU A 521 18.86 3.01 -6.16
CA LEU A 521 20.09 2.50 -5.56
C LEU A 521 20.75 1.46 -6.47
N ARG A 522 20.00 0.50 -7.02
CA ARG A 522 20.55 -0.46 -7.98
C ARG A 522 21.11 0.25 -9.22
N ASN A 523 20.41 1.25 -9.75
CA ASN A 523 20.91 2.03 -10.88
C ASN A 523 22.18 2.80 -10.49
N LEU A 524 22.23 3.43 -9.34
CA LEU A 524 23.43 4.11 -8.83
C LEU A 524 24.62 3.15 -8.75
N LEU A 525 24.41 1.95 -8.20
CA LEU A 525 25.46 0.93 -8.06
C LEU A 525 25.95 0.38 -9.42
N THR A 526 25.11 0.39 -10.46
CA THR A 526 25.47 -0.12 -11.80
C THR A 526 26.03 0.94 -12.73
N THR A 527 25.58 2.18 -12.61
CA THR A 527 25.89 3.26 -13.58
C THR A 527 26.68 4.41 -12.97
N GLY A 528 26.78 4.51 -11.64
CA GLY A 528 27.34 5.65 -10.94
C GLY A 528 26.43 6.90 -10.93
N GLN A 529 25.22 6.81 -11.49
CA GLN A 529 24.31 7.94 -11.63
C GLN A 529 23.27 7.97 -10.52
N GLY A 530 23.32 9.01 -9.67
CA GLY A 530 22.25 9.38 -8.75
C GLY A 530 21.13 10.14 -9.45
N GLY A 531 20.06 10.43 -8.69
CA GLY A 531 18.94 11.20 -9.26
C GLY A 531 17.76 11.33 -8.29
N TRP A 532 16.76 12.05 -8.75
CA TRP A 532 15.54 12.35 -8.01
C TRP A 532 14.33 11.66 -8.63
N TYR A 533 13.62 10.89 -7.81
CA TYR A 533 12.29 10.35 -8.10
C TYR A 533 11.22 11.27 -7.51
N ASP A 534 10.34 11.80 -8.36
CA ASP A 534 9.13 12.52 -7.96
C ASP A 534 7.93 11.56 -8.05
N ILE A 535 7.45 11.08 -6.91
CA ILE A 535 6.38 10.10 -6.79
C ILE A 535 5.08 10.81 -6.38
N ALA A 536 4.06 10.70 -7.24
CA ALA A 536 2.70 11.12 -6.92
C ALA A 536 1.87 9.91 -6.42
N GLN A 537 1.36 9.96 -5.20
CA GLN A 537 0.52 8.88 -4.66
C GLN A 537 -0.73 8.64 -5.53
N LEU A 538 -1.27 9.69 -6.16
CA LEU A 538 -2.38 9.57 -7.11
C LEU A 538 -2.03 8.62 -8.27
N GLU A 539 -0.84 8.74 -8.85
CA GLU A 539 -0.37 7.88 -9.94
C GLU A 539 -0.18 6.43 -9.48
N VAL A 540 0.44 6.26 -8.30
CA VAL A 540 0.62 4.93 -7.68
C VAL A 540 -0.72 4.23 -7.47
N TYR A 541 -1.69 4.96 -6.93
CA TYR A 541 -2.97 4.37 -6.58
C TYR A 541 -3.88 4.17 -7.80
N ALA A 542 -3.84 5.06 -8.78
CA ALA A 542 -4.54 4.88 -10.06
C ALA A 542 -4.02 3.66 -10.85
N ALA A 543 -2.72 3.32 -10.74
CA ALA A 543 -2.17 2.10 -11.35
C ALA A 543 -2.83 0.83 -10.79
N MET A 544 -3.35 0.85 -9.54
CA MET A 544 -4.07 -0.27 -8.93
C MET A 544 -5.54 -0.38 -9.40
N SER A 545 -5.95 0.45 -10.33
CA SER A 545 -7.27 0.43 -11.00
C SER A 545 -7.13 0.28 -12.52
N GLY A 546 -5.97 -0.18 -13.00
CA GLY A 546 -5.58 -0.09 -14.39
C GLY A 546 -6.49 -0.84 -15.35
N GLU A 547 -6.89 -2.07 -15.03
CA GLU A 547 -7.84 -2.84 -15.83
C GLU A 547 -9.22 -2.18 -15.87
N GLY A 548 -9.67 -1.59 -14.77
CA GLY A 548 -10.95 -0.90 -14.70
C GLY A 548 -10.98 0.38 -15.52
N ILE A 549 -9.88 1.14 -15.52
CA ILE A 549 -9.74 2.35 -16.33
C ILE A 549 -9.67 1.97 -17.82
N LEU A 550 -8.90 0.93 -18.16
CA LEU A 550 -8.80 0.45 -19.53
C LEU A 550 -10.16 -0.07 -20.04
N GLU A 551 -10.87 -0.84 -19.22
CA GLU A 551 -12.22 -1.33 -19.55
C GLU A 551 -13.18 -0.16 -19.84
N ALA A 552 -13.19 0.85 -18.97
CA ALA A 552 -14.05 2.02 -19.14
C ALA A 552 -13.72 2.81 -20.42
N THR A 553 -12.44 3.01 -20.72
CA THR A 553 -12.00 3.79 -21.88
C THR A 553 -12.09 3.05 -23.21
N ARG A 554 -12.01 1.70 -23.21
CA ARG A 554 -12.21 0.86 -24.41
C ARG A 554 -13.69 0.76 -24.81
N HIS A 555 -14.56 0.59 -23.81
CA HIS A 555 -15.95 0.21 -24.08
C HIS A 555 -16.95 1.33 -23.77
N GLY A 556 -16.50 2.49 -23.26
CA GLY A 556 -17.35 3.63 -22.93
C GLY A 556 -18.42 3.32 -21.87
N ARG A 557 -18.20 2.27 -21.05
CA ARG A 557 -19.16 1.82 -20.05
C ARG A 557 -18.80 2.37 -18.69
N GLY A 558 -19.79 2.98 -18.02
CA GLY A 558 -19.71 3.30 -16.59
C GLY A 558 -19.46 2.02 -15.79
N ILE A 559 -18.50 2.07 -14.89
CA ILE A 559 -18.27 0.97 -13.98
C ILE A 559 -19.07 1.27 -12.72
N GLU A 560 -20.21 0.59 -12.59
CA GLU A 560 -21.09 0.71 -11.42
C GLU A 560 -20.46 0.10 -10.17
N ARG A 561 -20.93 0.56 -9.01
CA ARG A 561 -20.66 -0.09 -7.73
C ARG A 561 -21.44 -1.39 -7.67
N ILE A 562 -20.77 -2.51 -7.52
CA ILE A 562 -21.34 -3.84 -7.55
C ILE A 562 -21.25 -4.59 -6.21
N GLY A 563 -20.76 -3.91 -5.16
CA GLY A 563 -20.51 -4.55 -3.88
C GLY A 563 -19.42 -5.62 -3.97
N ASN A 564 -19.71 -6.77 -3.37
CA ASN A 564 -18.79 -7.92 -3.38
C ASN A 564 -18.93 -8.81 -4.64
N ARG A 565 -19.75 -8.44 -5.62
CA ARG A 565 -19.97 -9.23 -6.84
C ARG A 565 -18.76 -9.15 -7.78
N SER A 566 -18.61 -10.14 -8.65
CA SER A 566 -17.58 -10.15 -9.69
C SER A 566 -18.06 -9.52 -10.99
N ARG A 567 -17.18 -8.75 -11.65
CA ARG A 567 -17.38 -8.25 -13.03
C ARG A 567 -17.16 -9.31 -14.08
N PHE A 568 -16.46 -10.39 -13.72
CA PHE A 568 -16.03 -11.44 -14.64
C PHE A 568 -16.94 -12.66 -14.61
N GLY A 569 -18.16 -12.53 -14.06
CA GLY A 569 -19.20 -13.57 -14.09
C GLY A 569 -19.09 -14.64 -13.02
N ALA A 570 -18.11 -14.61 -12.14
CA ALA A 570 -18.05 -15.51 -10.99
C ALA A 570 -19.20 -15.23 -10.03
N LEU A 571 -19.84 -16.29 -9.47
CA LEU A 571 -20.76 -16.14 -8.36
C LEU A 571 -19.94 -15.98 -7.08
N GLN A 572 -19.96 -14.79 -6.50
CA GLN A 572 -19.22 -14.51 -5.26
C GLN A 572 -19.99 -13.58 -4.35
N GLY A 573 -19.66 -13.65 -3.05
CA GLY A 573 -20.25 -12.77 -2.05
C GLY A 573 -19.62 -12.98 -0.68
N VAL A 574 -20.03 -12.14 0.26
CA VAL A 574 -19.74 -12.26 1.69
C VAL A 574 -21.03 -12.63 2.40
N PHE A 575 -21.03 -13.81 3.00
CA PHE A 575 -22.24 -14.45 3.51
C PHE A 575 -22.22 -14.52 5.04
N PRO A 576 -23.39 -14.38 5.72
CA PRO A 576 -23.46 -14.44 7.18
C PRO A 576 -23.15 -15.85 7.70
N CYS A 577 -22.52 -15.91 8.85
CA CYS A 577 -22.26 -17.13 9.60
C CYS A 577 -22.84 -17.05 11.01
N MET A 578 -22.72 -18.12 11.78
CA MET A 578 -23.24 -18.22 13.15
C MET A 578 -22.51 -17.22 14.07
N GLY A 579 -23.27 -16.40 14.79
CA GLY A 579 -22.79 -15.38 15.71
C GLY A 579 -23.07 -13.95 15.24
N GLU A 580 -22.70 -12.98 16.06
CA GLU A 580 -22.83 -11.56 15.74
C GLU A 580 -21.64 -11.11 14.88
N ASP A 581 -21.91 -10.47 13.77
CA ASP A 581 -20.93 -9.92 12.83
C ASP A 581 -19.92 -10.98 12.32
N GLN A 582 -20.38 -12.21 12.11
CA GLN A 582 -19.59 -13.33 11.60
C GLN A 582 -19.88 -13.58 10.12
N TRP A 583 -18.83 -13.63 9.30
CA TRP A 583 -18.97 -13.66 7.84
C TRP A 583 -17.93 -14.58 7.20
N ILE A 584 -18.27 -15.08 6.00
CA ILE A 584 -17.37 -15.84 5.14
C ILE A 584 -17.42 -15.29 3.71
N ALA A 585 -16.27 -15.09 3.10
CA ALA A 585 -16.12 -14.76 1.68
C ALA A 585 -16.07 -16.05 0.88
N ILE A 586 -16.90 -16.18 -0.17
CA ILE A 586 -16.94 -17.33 -1.06
C ILE A 586 -16.94 -16.86 -2.51
N ARG A 587 -16.14 -17.51 -3.37
CA ARG A 587 -16.10 -17.27 -4.82
C ARG A 587 -16.13 -18.59 -5.58
N LEU A 588 -17.00 -18.65 -6.58
CA LEU A 588 -17.17 -19.78 -7.50
C LEU A 588 -16.82 -19.28 -8.91
N GLU A 589 -15.64 -19.64 -9.39
CA GLU A 589 -15.12 -19.11 -10.67
C GLU A 589 -15.74 -19.74 -11.90
N ASN A 590 -16.19 -20.99 -11.77
CA ASN A 590 -16.65 -21.78 -12.90
C ASN A 590 -17.81 -22.72 -12.52
N ASP A 591 -18.33 -23.43 -13.51
CA ASP A 591 -19.45 -24.36 -13.31
C ASP A 591 -19.09 -25.56 -12.42
N ALA A 592 -17.82 -25.99 -12.38
CA ALA A 592 -17.39 -27.07 -11.49
C ALA A 592 -17.44 -26.62 -10.03
N ASP A 593 -16.95 -25.40 -9.71
CA ASP A 593 -17.07 -24.81 -8.38
C ASP A 593 -18.54 -24.68 -7.97
N ARG A 594 -19.42 -24.21 -8.89
CA ARG A 594 -20.85 -24.07 -8.66
C ARG A 594 -21.50 -25.43 -8.38
N ALA A 595 -21.17 -26.45 -9.16
CA ALA A 595 -21.68 -27.82 -8.95
C ALA A 595 -21.21 -28.40 -7.62
N CYS A 596 -19.95 -28.19 -7.25
CA CYS A 596 -19.39 -28.63 -5.99
C CYS A 596 -20.12 -28.00 -4.80
N LEU A 597 -20.28 -26.67 -4.78
CA LEU A 597 -21.00 -26.00 -3.68
C LEU A 597 -22.49 -26.40 -3.65
N ALA A 598 -23.13 -26.51 -4.81
CA ALA A 598 -24.53 -26.97 -4.89
C ALA A 598 -24.73 -28.37 -4.29
N GLN A 599 -23.79 -29.29 -4.54
CA GLN A 599 -23.79 -30.61 -3.92
C GLN A 599 -23.65 -30.54 -2.39
N ILE A 600 -22.75 -29.68 -1.89
CA ILE A 600 -22.55 -29.47 -0.45
C ILE A 600 -23.81 -28.88 0.20
N VAL A 601 -24.45 -27.94 -0.47
CA VAL A 601 -25.69 -27.29 0.01
C VAL A 601 -26.91 -28.22 -0.13
N GLY A 602 -26.87 -29.17 -1.04
CA GLY A 602 -27.97 -30.12 -1.29
C GLY A 602 -29.01 -29.61 -2.28
N VAL A 603 -28.61 -28.78 -3.25
CA VAL A 603 -29.46 -28.21 -4.30
C VAL A 603 -28.92 -28.52 -5.70
N ALA A 604 -29.77 -28.34 -6.73
CA ALA A 604 -29.29 -28.43 -8.10
C ALA A 604 -28.39 -27.21 -8.45
N PRO A 605 -27.30 -27.37 -9.23
CA PRO A 605 -26.38 -26.27 -9.55
C PRO A 605 -27.03 -25.02 -10.15
N GLY A 606 -28.05 -25.20 -10.98
CA GLY A 606 -28.80 -24.10 -11.62
C GLY A 606 -29.73 -23.30 -10.68
N VAL A 607 -29.98 -23.82 -9.47
CA VAL A 607 -30.81 -23.15 -8.45
C VAL A 607 -29.95 -22.37 -7.44
N LEU A 608 -28.65 -22.66 -7.38
CA LEU A 608 -27.73 -22.02 -6.43
C LEU A 608 -27.68 -20.49 -6.62
N SER A 609 -28.12 -19.76 -5.61
CA SER A 609 -28.15 -18.30 -5.58
C SER A 609 -27.44 -17.75 -4.33
N GLU A 610 -27.20 -16.42 -4.28
CA GLU A 610 -26.64 -15.74 -3.11
C GLU A 610 -27.48 -15.98 -1.85
N GLU A 611 -28.82 -15.98 -1.97
CA GLU A 611 -29.75 -16.20 -0.86
C GLU A 611 -29.64 -17.64 -0.31
N ILE A 612 -29.59 -18.63 -1.19
CA ILE A 612 -29.43 -20.05 -0.78
C ILE A 612 -28.09 -20.28 -0.09
N ILE A 613 -27.03 -19.63 -0.58
CA ILE A 613 -25.73 -19.70 0.08
C ILE A 613 -25.80 -19.04 1.46
N ALA A 614 -26.41 -17.88 1.60
CA ALA A 614 -26.58 -17.20 2.87
C ALA A 614 -27.37 -18.02 3.90
N GLU A 615 -28.50 -18.65 3.48
CA GLU A 615 -29.27 -19.57 4.33
C GLU A 615 -28.44 -20.78 4.79
N TYR A 616 -27.60 -21.31 3.90
CA TYR A 616 -26.73 -22.44 4.22
C TYR A 616 -25.61 -22.08 5.18
N THR A 617 -25.00 -20.90 5.04
CA THR A 617 -23.84 -20.47 5.84
C THR A 617 -24.24 -19.94 7.22
N GLN A 618 -25.39 -19.28 7.34
CA GLN A 618 -25.84 -18.60 8.56
C GLN A 618 -25.80 -19.46 9.84
N PRO A 619 -26.19 -20.75 9.86
CA PRO A 619 -26.11 -21.58 11.06
C PRO A 619 -24.75 -22.22 11.30
N LYS A 620 -23.70 -21.87 10.54
CA LYS A 620 -22.39 -22.53 10.57
C LYS A 620 -21.30 -21.64 11.15
N ASP A 621 -20.35 -22.25 11.83
CA ASP A 621 -19.10 -21.58 12.24
C ASP A 621 -18.25 -21.24 11.02
N LYS A 622 -17.79 -19.98 10.91
CA LYS A 622 -17.08 -19.46 9.74
C LYS A 622 -15.75 -20.17 9.49
N ALA A 623 -15.01 -20.52 10.57
CA ALA A 623 -13.68 -21.13 10.43
C ALA A 623 -13.80 -22.59 9.96
N GLN A 624 -14.69 -23.37 10.59
CA GLN A 624 -14.96 -24.75 10.20
C GLN A 624 -15.54 -24.85 8.80
N LEU A 625 -16.42 -23.91 8.42
CA LEU A 625 -16.98 -23.86 7.07
C LEU A 625 -15.91 -23.53 6.05
N GLY A 626 -15.06 -22.53 6.33
CA GLY A 626 -13.95 -22.15 5.45
C GLY A 626 -13.01 -23.33 5.19
N GLU A 627 -12.58 -24.02 6.24
CA GLU A 627 -11.74 -25.22 6.11
C GLU A 627 -12.43 -26.35 5.31
N CYS A 628 -13.73 -26.57 5.55
CA CYS A 628 -14.51 -27.56 4.81
C CYS A 628 -14.56 -27.23 3.31
N LEU A 629 -14.86 -26.00 2.95
CA LEU A 629 -14.94 -25.54 1.56
C LEU A 629 -13.57 -25.59 0.87
N GLN A 630 -12.50 -25.18 1.55
CA GLN A 630 -11.12 -25.23 1.04
C GLN A 630 -10.66 -26.67 0.78
N ARG A 631 -11.01 -27.63 1.64
CA ARG A 631 -10.74 -29.07 1.41
C ARG A 631 -11.44 -29.60 0.15
N GLN A 632 -12.53 -29.00 -0.28
CA GLN A 632 -13.22 -29.31 -1.54
C GLN A 632 -12.65 -28.51 -2.74
N GLY A 633 -11.59 -27.72 -2.53
CA GLY A 633 -10.96 -26.90 -3.57
C GLY A 633 -11.70 -25.63 -3.94
N LEU A 634 -12.70 -25.21 -3.12
CA LEU A 634 -13.45 -23.99 -3.33
C LEU A 634 -12.72 -22.78 -2.72
N GLN A 635 -12.79 -21.64 -3.38
CA GLN A 635 -12.32 -20.37 -2.85
C GLN A 635 -13.24 -19.87 -1.73
N ALA A 636 -12.81 -20.03 -0.48
CA ALA A 636 -13.54 -19.54 0.68
C ALA A 636 -12.56 -19.12 1.78
N PHE A 637 -12.82 -17.98 2.43
CA PHE A 637 -12.03 -17.53 3.57
C PHE A 637 -12.93 -16.86 4.62
N PRO A 638 -12.77 -17.17 5.93
CA PRO A 638 -13.51 -16.49 6.99
C PRO A 638 -13.08 -15.00 7.06
N VAL A 639 -14.04 -14.11 7.26
CA VAL A 639 -13.72 -12.70 7.52
C VAL A 639 -13.24 -12.58 8.95
N LEU A 640 -11.97 -12.24 9.12
CA LEU A 640 -11.30 -12.18 10.43
C LEU A 640 -11.15 -10.75 10.91
N ASP A 641 -11.38 -10.51 12.19
CA ASP A 641 -11.02 -9.27 12.85
C ASP A 641 -9.51 -9.25 13.24
N ALA A 642 -9.04 -8.15 13.79
CA ALA A 642 -7.63 -8.00 14.11
C ALA A 642 -7.17 -8.88 15.30
N HIS A 643 -8.05 -9.27 16.22
CA HIS A 643 -7.74 -10.24 17.28
C HIS A 643 -7.58 -11.65 16.69
N GLU A 644 -8.50 -12.05 15.82
CA GLU A 644 -8.48 -13.34 15.15
C GLU A 644 -7.24 -13.46 14.24
N LEU A 645 -6.91 -12.40 13.50
CA LEU A 645 -5.71 -12.33 12.66
C LEU A 645 -4.42 -12.43 13.49
N ALA A 646 -4.35 -11.74 14.64
CA ALA A 646 -3.19 -11.80 15.53
C ALA A 646 -2.97 -13.19 16.13
N ALA A 647 -4.02 -14.00 16.24
CA ALA A 647 -4.01 -15.38 16.76
C ALA A 647 -4.04 -16.44 15.63
N ASP A 648 -3.99 -16.03 14.37
CA ASP A 648 -4.14 -16.94 13.23
C ASP A 648 -2.99 -17.96 13.14
N PRO A 649 -3.29 -19.27 13.04
CA PRO A 649 -2.27 -20.32 13.07
C PRO A 649 -1.36 -20.32 11.84
N HIS A 650 -1.83 -19.84 10.71
CA HIS A 650 -1.02 -19.74 9.50
C HIS A 650 0.02 -18.60 9.61
N LEU A 651 -0.41 -17.42 10.06
CA LEU A 651 0.49 -16.29 10.30
C LEU A 651 1.50 -16.59 11.41
N ALA A 652 1.07 -17.35 12.45
CA ALA A 652 1.98 -17.84 13.51
C ALA A 652 3.02 -18.82 12.95
N ALA A 653 2.62 -19.79 12.11
CA ALA A 653 3.52 -20.75 11.49
C ALA A 653 4.54 -20.09 10.53
N ARG A 654 4.17 -18.96 9.91
CA ARG A 654 5.06 -18.17 9.04
C ARG A 654 5.88 -17.13 9.82
N GLY A 655 5.65 -16.98 11.13
CA GLY A 655 6.36 -16.00 11.97
C GLY A 655 6.09 -14.54 11.58
N TYR A 656 4.91 -14.25 11.02
CA TYR A 656 4.61 -12.94 10.46
C TYR A 656 4.53 -11.84 11.51
N PHE A 657 3.87 -12.09 12.64
CA PHE A 657 3.70 -11.08 13.69
C PHE A 657 4.92 -10.95 14.59
N LEU A 658 5.32 -9.70 14.80
CA LEU A 658 6.31 -9.35 15.82
C LEU A 658 5.62 -9.28 17.18
N GLN A 659 6.33 -9.74 18.20
CA GLN A 659 5.89 -9.59 19.59
C GLN A 659 6.54 -8.34 20.19
N VAL A 660 5.73 -7.31 20.44
CA VAL A 660 6.16 -6.02 20.97
C VAL A 660 5.66 -5.85 22.40
N ASN A 661 6.59 -5.66 23.34
CA ASN A 661 6.24 -5.44 24.73
C ASN A 661 5.82 -4.00 24.98
N ALA A 662 4.67 -3.81 25.61
CA ALA A 662 4.21 -2.54 26.12
C ALA A 662 3.73 -2.72 27.56
N GLY A 663 4.54 -2.27 28.52
CA GLY A 663 4.34 -2.53 29.94
C GLY A 663 4.52 -4.02 30.27
N GLU A 664 3.51 -4.62 30.90
CA GLU A 664 3.53 -6.04 31.30
C GLU A 664 3.07 -7.01 30.18
N ARG A 665 2.51 -6.48 29.10
CA ARG A 665 1.91 -7.29 28.03
C ARG A 665 2.73 -7.26 26.76
N SER A 666 2.67 -8.38 26.05
CA SER A 666 3.19 -8.49 24.67
C SER A 666 2.03 -8.43 23.67
N HIS A 667 2.23 -7.69 22.58
CA HIS A 667 1.22 -7.47 21.57
C HIS A 667 1.74 -7.86 20.19
N ALA A 668 0.88 -8.51 19.39
CA ALA A 668 1.19 -8.85 18.00
C ALA A 668 1.11 -7.61 17.10
N MET A 669 2.21 -7.30 16.44
CA MET A 669 2.28 -6.20 15.47
C MET A 669 2.75 -6.69 14.11
N PRO A 670 2.22 -6.17 12.99
CA PRO A 670 2.63 -6.59 11.64
C PRO A 670 4.14 -6.51 11.43
N GLY A 671 4.73 -7.61 11.00
CA GLY A 671 6.14 -7.75 10.66
C GLY A 671 6.45 -7.25 9.26
N THR A 672 7.31 -7.97 8.55
CA THR A 672 7.63 -7.72 7.15
C THR A 672 7.10 -8.85 6.27
N PRO A 673 6.46 -8.56 5.14
CA PRO A 673 6.02 -9.57 4.18
C PRO A 673 7.15 -10.05 3.25
N LEU A 674 8.39 -9.61 3.49
CA LEU A 674 9.57 -9.96 2.69
C LEU A 674 10.19 -11.27 3.20
N VAL A 675 9.46 -12.36 3.08
CA VAL A 675 9.95 -13.70 3.43
C VAL A 675 10.88 -14.20 2.33
N ALA A 676 12.09 -14.64 2.70
CA ALA A 676 13.09 -15.10 1.73
C ALA A 676 13.97 -16.21 2.26
N THR A 677 14.52 -17.00 1.35
CA THR A 677 15.52 -18.02 1.61
C THR A 677 16.78 -17.74 0.77
N PRO A 678 17.95 -17.49 1.42
CA PRO A 678 18.11 -17.22 2.84
C PRO A 678 17.40 -15.93 3.29
N PRO A 679 17.13 -15.74 4.62
CA PRO A 679 16.44 -14.57 5.15
C PRO A 679 17.09 -13.24 4.73
N MET A 680 16.28 -12.21 4.42
CA MET A 680 16.78 -10.93 3.93
C MET A 680 16.27 -9.72 4.72
N ALA A 681 15.49 -9.93 5.76
CA ALA A 681 14.94 -8.82 6.54
C ALA A 681 14.90 -9.18 8.04
N ILE A 682 15.05 -8.15 8.88
CA ILE A 682 14.90 -8.21 10.34
C ILE A 682 13.92 -7.11 10.74
N ALA A 683 12.75 -7.50 11.22
CA ALA A 683 11.73 -6.53 11.61
C ALA A 683 11.64 -6.34 13.15
N ASN A 684 12.23 -7.22 13.95
CA ASN A 684 12.16 -7.17 15.41
C ASN A 684 13.24 -6.23 16.00
N GLN A 685 13.07 -4.93 15.78
CA GLN A 685 13.93 -3.87 16.30
C GLN A 685 13.07 -2.82 17.03
N PRO A 686 13.58 -2.15 18.07
CA PRO A 686 12.84 -1.11 18.77
C PRO A 686 12.69 0.15 17.89
N ALA A 687 11.68 0.94 18.18
CA ALA A 687 11.60 2.32 17.69
C ALA A 687 12.44 3.24 18.59
N PRO A 688 13.12 4.26 18.04
CA PRO A 688 13.90 5.20 18.85
C PRO A 688 12.99 6.16 19.61
N ARG A 689 13.46 6.65 20.76
CA ARG A 689 12.89 7.83 21.43
C ARG A 689 13.16 9.09 20.62
N PRO A 690 12.40 10.19 20.83
CA PRO A 690 12.66 11.45 20.16
C PRO A 690 14.07 11.93 20.40
N GLY A 691 14.85 12.13 19.32
CA GLY A 691 16.23 12.63 19.37
C GLY A 691 17.24 11.74 20.09
N GLU A 692 16.92 10.46 20.34
CA GLU A 692 17.74 9.53 21.14
C GLU A 692 19.20 9.49 20.69
N HIS A 693 19.45 9.56 19.40
CA HIS A 693 20.79 9.40 18.82
C HIS A 693 21.47 10.73 18.48
N SER A 694 20.85 11.89 18.84
CA SER A 694 21.34 13.22 18.43
C SER A 694 22.78 13.49 18.83
N ALA A 695 23.16 13.20 20.08
CA ALA A 695 24.53 13.44 20.56
C ALA A 695 25.55 12.54 19.85
N MET A 696 25.23 11.25 19.69
CA MET A 696 26.08 10.27 19.01
C MET A 696 26.33 10.67 17.56
N ILE A 697 25.26 10.99 16.82
CA ILE A 697 25.32 11.34 15.39
C ILE A 697 26.10 12.66 15.21
N ARG A 698 25.83 13.68 16.02
CA ARG A 698 26.59 14.97 15.94
C ARG A 698 28.06 14.77 16.20
N SER A 699 28.42 13.95 17.19
CA SER A 699 29.85 13.72 17.51
C SER A 699 30.59 12.97 16.38
N SER A 700 29.90 12.04 15.67
CA SER A 700 30.51 11.32 14.56
C SER A 700 30.81 12.19 13.35
N LEU A 701 30.06 13.28 13.15
CA LEU A 701 30.18 14.18 12.01
C LEU A 701 31.26 15.27 12.21
N GLN A 702 31.84 15.40 13.39
CA GLN A 702 32.81 16.46 13.73
C GLN A 702 32.28 17.88 13.43
N VAL A 703 30.96 18.07 13.45
CA VAL A 703 30.35 19.39 13.28
C VAL A 703 30.29 20.09 14.63
N PRO A 704 30.73 21.38 14.74
CA PRO A 704 30.59 22.12 15.99
C PRO A 704 29.16 22.11 16.52
N SER A 705 29.04 21.97 17.83
CA SER A 705 27.78 21.95 18.58
C SER A 705 27.03 23.27 18.51
#